data_b35f2d04848c4bd216046039d0e54dbe
#
_entry.id   b35f2d04848c4bd216046039d0e54dbe
#
_cell.length_a   1.000
_cell.length_b   1.000
_cell.length_c   1.000
_cell.angle_alpha   90.00
_cell.angle_beta   90.00
_cell.angle_gamma   90.00
#
_symmetry.space_group_name_H-M   'P 1'
#
loop_
_entity.id
_entity.type
_entity.pdbx_description
1 polymer ?
#
loop_
_entity_poly.entity_id
_entity_poly.type
_entity_poly.pdbx_seq_one_letter_code
_entity_poly.pdbx_strand_id
1 'polypeptide(L)'
;MDEYIEIKGARINNLKNVSLNIPRNKFIAIAGVSGSGKSSLAFDTLYAEGQRRYVESLSAYARQFLGRLNKPECDYIKGLPPAIAIEQKVNSRNPRSTVGTSTEIYEYLRLLFARIGKTYSPISSEEVKINNTDDILNCAFQYADGTKFAILSPLHIIEGRTLAKQLEMDLQQGYARIWANGTFMRIDDVLADAEQLDALRPNDVYLLIDRMSVSHEKDSISRLLDSAETAFYEGDGTCRLVFLPSNITYDFSTRFEADGITFEEPNDNMFSFNSPLGACPECEGFGKVMGIDEKLVIPNTALSVYEGCVQCWHGEKMGMWKDEFCRRAAKDKFPIFEPYYALSQKYKDMLWHGLPSDKHHTDAVSIDAFFKMVKDNQYKIQYRVMLSRYRGKTICPVCHGARLKKEATWVKINGMSICDLVEMSVANLLKWFNDLHLDEHDAAVAKRLLTEIVNRLHFLVEVGLGYLTLNRPSNTLSGGESQRINLTTSLGSSLVGSLYILDEPSIGLHSRDTDRLIRVLKELRDIGNTVVVVEHDEDILRHADYLIDVGPDAGQHGGEIVYEGNLADVYAQKEKLTRSHTVNYLNGHDHIPVPTSRRCWNQAIIIKGARMNNLKGIDVKLPLNVMTVVTGVSGSGKSSLIKGILYPALKRHLDEVAEIPGEYVALEGDWRQIRHVEMVDQNPIGKSSRSNPATYVKAYDAIRQLYADQPLAKQLGFTAQHFSFNADGGRCEECKGAGVITVEMQFMADLVLTCEACHGKRFKKDVLEVTFHNKNIYDVLEMTVSEAIEFFDQYGQKTIVNRLRPLEQVGLGYIKMGQSSSTLSGGENQRVKLAYFIGQEKQDPTLFIFDEPTTGLHFHDIQRLLKAFNALIERGHTIIIIEHNMDVAKNADHIIDLGPEGGNQGGYIVCEGTPEEIIKCEKSYTAKYLKEKLL
;
A
#
# COMPACT_ATOMS: atom_id res chain seq x y z
N MET A 1 33.19 10.42 -23.85
CA MET A 1 32.01 9.60 -23.51
C MET A 1 31.03 9.79 -24.66
N ASP A 2 30.37 8.74 -25.10
CA ASP A 2 29.36 8.85 -26.16
C ASP A 2 28.25 9.80 -25.70
N GLU A 3 27.95 10.83 -26.49
CA GLU A 3 26.90 11.80 -26.18
C GLU A 3 25.48 11.25 -26.39
N TYR A 4 25.40 10.12 -27.12
CA TYR A 4 24.12 9.51 -27.50
C TYR A 4 24.13 8.00 -27.22
N ILE A 5 22.93 7.47 -26.99
CA ILE A 5 22.61 6.04 -27.07
C ILE A 5 22.12 5.80 -28.50
N GLU A 6 22.91 5.10 -29.31
CA GLU A 6 22.59 4.78 -30.71
C GLU A 6 21.88 3.43 -30.80
N ILE A 7 20.64 3.43 -31.30
CA ILE A 7 19.87 2.22 -31.62
C ILE A 7 19.83 2.06 -33.12
N LYS A 8 20.11 0.85 -33.62
CA LYS A 8 20.02 0.53 -35.02
C LYS A 8 19.19 -0.70 -35.27
N GLY A 9 18.16 -0.54 -36.11
CA GLY A 9 17.38 -1.63 -36.64
C GLY A 9 16.53 -2.40 -35.63
N ALA A 10 15.90 -1.75 -34.67
CA ALA A 10 14.99 -2.39 -33.69
C ALA A 10 13.71 -2.90 -34.36
N ARG A 11 13.40 -4.21 -34.18
CA ARG A 11 12.32 -4.93 -34.86
C ARG A 11 11.42 -5.74 -33.91
N ILE A 12 11.54 -5.50 -32.61
CA ILE A 12 10.76 -6.23 -31.62
C ILE A 12 9.28 -5.87 -31.73
N ASN A 13 8.40 -6.87 -31.60
CA ASN A 13 6.95 -6.76 -31.65
C ASN A 13 6.49 -6.03 -32.94
N ASN A 14 5.91 -4.84 -32.84
CA ASN A 14 5.43 -4.05 -33.95
C ASN A 14 6.43 -3.01 -34.50
N LEU A 15 7.67 -2.91 -33.93
CA LEU A 15 8.67 -1.96 -34.39
C LEU A 15 9.15 -2.27 -35.81
N LYS A 16 9.14 -1.26 -36.68
CA LYS A 16 9.48 -1.37 -38.08
C LYS A 16 10.90 -0.89 -38.39
N ASN A 17 11.90 -1.69 -37.99
CA ASN A 17 13.32 -1.40 -38.24
C ASN A 17 13.76 -0.01 -37.72
N VAL A 18 13.38 0.31 -36.51
CA VAL A 18 13.60 1.63 -35.90
C VAL A 18 15.08 1.88 -35.63
N SER A 19 15.55 3.05 -36.08
CA SER A 19 16.92 3.54 -35.80
C SER A 19 16.83 4.97 -35.28
N LEU A 20 17.46 5.25 -34.14
CA LEU A 20 17.42 6.57 -33.50
C LEU A 20 18.63 6.81 -32.58
N ASN A 21 18.89 8.08 -32.27
CA ASN A 21 19.96 8.54 -31.39
C ASN A 21 19.36 9.25 -30.17
N ILE A 22 19.38 8.61 -29.00
CA ILE A 22 18.84 9.16 -27.77
C ILE A 22 19.94 9.96 -27.05
N PRO A 23 19.74 11.27 -26.80
CA PRO A 23 20.75 12.09 -26.10
C PRO A 23 20.89 11.65 -24.64
N ARG A 24 22.13 11.57 -24.14
CA ARG A 24 22.42 11.24 -22.74
C ARG A 24 22.26 12.48 -21.84
N ASN A 25 22.07 12.22 -20.54
CA ASN A 25 21.90 13.24 -19.49
C ASN A 25 20.76 14.23 -19.80
N LYS A 26 19.67 13.69 -20.35
CA LYS A 26 18.46 14.43 -20.69
C LYS A 26 17.24 13.73 -20.10
N PHE A 27 16.17 14.50 -19.94
CA PHE A 27 14.84 13.99 -19.66
C PHE A 27 14.11 13.77 -20.99
N ILE A 28 13.92 12.50 -21.37
CA ILE A 28 13.36 12.06 -22.65
C ILE A 28 11.96 11.50 -22.43
N ALA A 29 10.97 11.99 -23.16
CA ALA A 29 9.64 11.42 -23.19
C ALA A 29 9.45 10.57 -24.46
N ILE A 30 9.01 9.33 -24.30
CA ILE A 30 8.54 8.46 -25.39
C ILE A 30 7.03 8.49 -25.39
N ALA A 31 6.45 9.13 -26.39
CA ALA A 31 5.01 9.34 -26.57
C ALA A 31 4.47 8.54 -27.76
N GLY A 32 3.16 8.63 -27.98
CA GLY A 32 2.43 8.00 -29.10
C GLY A 32 1.12 7.34 -28.67
N VAL A 33 0.30 6.94 -29.62
CA VAL A 33 -0.99 6.28 -29.33
C VAL A 33 -0.82 4.94 -28.61
N SER A 34 -1.86 4.47 -27.90
CA SER A 34 -1.83 3.15 -27.25
C SER A 34 -1.57 2.05 -28.29
N GLY A 35 -0.63 1.12 -27.98
CA GLY A 35 -0.25 0.04 -28.90
C GLY A 35 0.65 0.45 -30.07
N SER A 36 1.21 1.68 -30.08
CA SER A 36 2.13 2.12 -31.15
C SER A 36 3.55 1.51 -31.10
N GLY A 37 3.96 0.91 -29.95
CA GLY A 37 5.28 0.30 -29.80
C GLY A 37 6.19 1.01 -28.79
N LYS A 38 5.70 1.95 -28.00
CA LYS A 38 6.48 2.69 -26.99
C LYS A 38 7.19 1.78 -26.00
N SER A 39 6.44 0.87 -25.37
CA SER A 39 6.98 -0.08 -24.39
C SER A 39 7.95 -1.07 -25.05
N SER A 40 7.69 -1.46 -26.31
CA SER A 40 8.62 -2.28 -27.09
C SER A 40 9.96 -1.59 -27.32
N LEU A 41 9.97 -0.28 -27.53
CA LEU A 41 11.20 0.51 -27.66
C LEU A 41 11.92 0.67 -26.31
N ALA A 42 11.18 1.08 -25.27
CA ALA A 42 11.76 1.42 -23.96
C ALA A 42 12.16 0.18 -23.16
N PHE A 43 11.27 -0.81 -23.03
CA PHE A 43 11.47 -1.97 -22.15
C PHE A 43 12.02 -3.17 -22.92
N ASP A 44 11.37 -3.59 -24.00
CA ASP A 44 11.78 -4.80 -24.72
C ASP A 44 13.08 -4.58 -25.53
N THR A 45 13.46 -3.33 -25.84
CA THR A 45 14.70 -3.00 -26.58
C THR A 45 15.78 -2.42 -25.66
N LEU A 46 15.58 -1.21 -25.10
CA LEU A 46 16.61 -0.50 -24.31
C LEU A 46 16.90 -1.21 -22.99
N TYR A 47 15.87 -1.42 -22.18
CA TYR A 47 16.04 -2.05 -20.86
C TYR A 47 16.53 -3.49 -21.00
N ALA A 48 15.90 -4.28 -21.87
CA ALA A 48 16.28 -5.67 -22.08
C ALA A 48 17.78 -5.84 -22.47
N GLU A 49 18.31 -4.96 -23.33
CA GLU A 49 19.74 -4.98 -23.67
C GLU A 49 20.61 -4.51 -22.50
N GLY A 50 20.19 -3.50 -21.73
CA GLY A 50 20.90 -3.06 -20.54
C GLY A 50 20.99 -4.17 -19.49
N GLN A 51 19.88 -4.85 -19.22
CA GLN A 51 19.80 -5.97 -18.30
C GLN A 51 20.66 -7.15 -18.79
N ARG A 52 20.61 -7.47 -20.09
CA ARG A 52 21.41 -8.53 -20.67
C ARG A 52 22.91 -8.27 -20.46
N ARG A 53 23.39 -7.04 -20.74
CA ARG A 53 24.81 -6.66 -20.54
C ARG A 53 25.21 -6.72 -19.08
N TYR A 54 24.32 -6.29 -18.18
CA TYR A 54 24.56 -6.39 -16.74
C TYR A 54 24.73 -7.84 -16.30
N VAL A 55 23.81 -8.73 -16.70
CA VAL A 55 23.88 -10.16 -16.39
C VAL A 55 25.15 -10.81 -17.00
N GLU A 56 25.54 -10.42 -18.21
CA GLU A 56 26.77 -10.90 -18.82
C GLU A 56 28.05 -10.46 -18.08
N SER A 57 28.01 -9.33 -17.38
CA SER A 57 29.12 -8.84 -16.56
C SER A 57 29.28 -9.60 -15.23
N LEU A 58 28.26 -10.34 -14.80
CA LEU A 58 28.27 -11.12 -13.56
C LEU A 58 29.13 -12.39 -13.67
N SER A 59 29.48 -12.98 -12.51
CA SER A 59 30.23 -14.25 -12.46
C SER A 59 29.50 -15.38 -13.18
N ALA A 60 30.24 -16.39 -13.66
CA ALA A 60 29.65 -17.57 -14.32
C ALA A 60 28.63 -18.29 -13.42
N TYR A 61 28.86 -18.30 -12.09
CA TYR A 61 27.96 -18.88 -11.12
C TYR A 61 26.62 -18.11 -11.06
N ALA A 62 26.65 -16.78 -10.94
CA ALA A 62 25.45 -15.95 -10.93
C ALA A 62 24.65 -16.06 -12.23
N ARG A 63 25.32 -16.14 -13.38
CA ARG A 63 24.68 -16.34 -14.70
C ARG A 63 23.93 -17.68 -14.81
N GLN A 64 24.41 -18.71 -14.14
CA GLN A 64 23.76 -20.03 -14.14
C GLN A 64 22.38 -19.99 -13.45
N PHE A 65 22.22 -19.16 -12.43
CA PHE A 65 20.93 -18.97 -11.73
C PHE A 65 19.99 -18.02 -12.47
N LEU A 66 20.52 -16.96 -13.09
CA LEU A 66 19.71 -15.95 -13.79
C LEU A 66 19.26 -16.36 -15.19
N GLY A 67 19.85 -17.44 -15.74
CA GLY A 67 19.58 -17.90 -17.10
C GLY A 67 20.20 -17.02 -18.18
N ARG A 68 20.03 -17.43 -19.45
CA ARG A 68 20.44 -16.62 -20.61
C ARG A 68 19.29 -15.69 -21.01
N LEU A 69 19.52 -14.38 -20.93
CA LEU A 69 18.61 -13.39 -21.49
C LEU A 69 18.79 -13.33 -23.01
N ASN A 70 17.69 -13.34 -23.75
CA ASN A 70 17.71 -13.22 -25.19
C ASN A 70 18.15 -11.80 -25.59
N LYS A 71 18.96 -11.71 -26.64
CA LYS A 71 19.31 -10.42 -27.24
C LYS A 71 18.03 -9.84 -27.90
N PRO A 72 17.74 -8.55 -27.70
CA PRO A 72 16.67 -7.88 -28.43
C PRO A 72 16.86 -7.99 -29.95
N GLU A 73 15.77 -8.08 -30.69
CA GLU A 73 15.82 -8.10 -32.16
C GLU A 73 16.22 -6.72 -32.72
N CYS A 74 17.51 -6.43 -32.70
CA CYS A 74 18.11 -5.21 -33.26
C CYS A 74 19.48 -5.51 -33.83
N ASP A 75 19.94 -4.63 -34.74
CA ASP A 75 21.26 -4.77 -35.30
C ASP A 75 22.35 -4.52 -34.23
N TYR A 76 22.29 -3.36 -33.57
CA TYR A 76 23.11 -3.05 -32.41
C TYR A 76 22.53 -1.90 -31.55
N ILE A 77 23.00 -1.81 -30.31
CA ILE A 77 22.83 -0.66 -29.43
C ILE A 77 24.19 -0.26 -28.87
N LYS A 78 24.60 1.01 -29.05
CA LYS A 78 25.87 1.57 -28.53
C LYS A 78 25.62 2.66 -27.53
N GLY A 79 26.59 2.98 -26.68
CA GLY A 79 26.52 4.07 -25.69
C GLY A 79 25.54 3.83 -24.56
N LEU A 80 25.02 2.61 -24.39
CA LEU A 80 24.02 2.30 -23.35
C LEU A 80 24.68 2.22 -21.97
N PRO A 81 24.28 3.08 -21.00
CA PRO A 81 24.73 2.99 -19.61
C PRO A 81 23.97 1.89 -18.85
N PRO A 82 24.35 1.59 -17.59
CA PRO A 82 23.55 0.70 -16.73
C PRO A 82 22.10 1.15 -16.68
N ALA A 83 21.18 0.23 -16.97
CA ALA A 83 19.75 0.55 -17.10
C ALA A 83 18.97 0.05 -15.88
N ILE A 84 18.11 0.91 -15.35
CA ILE A 84 17.18 0.65 -14.24
C ILE A 84 15.76 0.89 -14.75
N ALA A 85 14.88 -0.12 -14.65
CA ALA A 85 13.48 0.02 -14.99
C ALA A 85 12.62 0.15 -13.74
N ILE A 86 11.64 1.04 -13.80
CA ILE A 86 10.65 1.26 -12.75
C ILE A 86 9.27 1.02 -13.35
N GLU A 87 8.79 -0.22 -13.18
CA GLU A 87 7.50 -0.68 -13.68
C GLU A 87 6.40 -0.57 -12.61
N GLN A 88 5.13 -0.62 -13.06
CA GLN A 88 3.94 -0.53 -12.18
C GLN A 88 3.63 -1.82 -11.41
N LYS A 89 4.34 -2.92 -11.65
CA LYS A 89 4.01 -4.19 -11.01
C LYS A 89 4.28 -4.15 -9.53
N VAL A 90 3.29 -4.54 -8.72
CA VAL A 90 3.47 -4.75 -7.28
C VAL A 90 4.33 -6.01 -7.09
N ASN A 91 5.62 -5.80 -6.86
CA ASN A 91 6.62 -6.88 -6.79
C ASN A 91 6.57 -7.72 -5.50
N SER A 92 5.78 -7.35 -4.50
CA SER A 92 5.82 -8.02 -3.21
C SER A 92 4.55 -8.83 -2.93
N ARG A 93 4.66 -10.15 -3.05
CA ARG A 93 3.68 -11.12 -2.49
C ARG A 93 3.94 -11.38 -0.99
N ASN A 94 5.02 -10.85 -0.42
CA ASN A 94 5.36 -11.05 0.98
C ASN A 94 4.41 -10.25 1.89
N PRO A 95 3.59 -10.90 2.72
CA PRO A 95 2.62 -10.23 3.58
C PRO A 95 3.27 -9.43 4.73
N ARG A 96 4.57 -9.63 5.00
CA ARG A 96 5.33 -8.86 5.98
C ARG A 96 5.93 -7.58 5.42
N SER A 97 6.01 -7.43 4.09
CA SER A 97 6.56 -6.23 3.46
C SER A 97 5.67 -5.01 3.74
N THR A 98 6.31 -3.91 4.11
CA THR A 98 5.66 -2.62 4.40
C THR A 98 6.30 -1.49 3.59
N VAL A 99 5.68 -0.32 3.55
CA VAL A 99 6.27 0.89 2.96
C VAL A 99 7.66 1.14 3.56
N GLY A 100 7.81 1.04 4.89
CA GLY A 100 9.09 1.26 5.58
C GLY A 100 10.18 0.29 5.14
N THR A 101 9.87 -1.00 4.94
CA THR A 101 10.85 -1.98 4.46
C THR A 101 11.15 -1.82 2.97
N SER A 102 10.15 -1.47 2.16
CA SER A 102 10.33 -1.26 0.71
C SER A 102 11.15 -0.01 0.38
N THR A 103 11.14 1.00 1.27
CA THR A 103 11.92 2.24 1.16
C THR A 103 13.26 2.19 1.90
N GLU A 104 13.56 1.08 2.56
CA GLU A 104 14.71 0.88 3.45
C GLU A 104 14.71 1.80 4.69
N ILE A 105 13.75 2.71 4.84
CA ILE A 105 13.67 3.65 5.98
C ILE A 105 13.58 2.87 7.29
N TYR A 106 12.86 1.76 7.31
CA TYR A 106 12.70 0.94 8.51
C TYR A 106 14.05 0.37 9.02
N GLU A 107 14.94 0.00 8.10
CA GLU A 107 16.26 -0.51 8.46
C GLU A 107 17.12 0.57 9.15
N TYR A 108 17.05 1.80 8.64
CA TYR A 108 17.73 2.94 9.29
C TYR A 108 17.09 3.30 10.63
N LEU A 109 15.76 3.20 10.78
CA LEU A 109 15.07 3.41 12.05
C LEU A 109 15.50 2.38 13.11
N ARG A 110 15.59 1.11 12.74
CA ARG A 110 16.08 0.05 13.65
C ARG A 110 17.47 0.37 14.18
N LEU A 111 18.40 0.73 13.29
CA LEU A 111 19.76 1.10 13.65
C LEU A 111 19.77 2.36 14.54
N LEU A 112 18.92 3.35 14.25
CA LEU A 112 18.82 4.56 15.04
C LEU A 112 18.39 4.25 16.48
N PHE A 113 17.32 3.46 16.65
CA PHE A 113 16.83 3.07 17.97
C PHE A 113 17.81 2.17 18.74
N ALA A 114 18.55 1.31 18.04
CA ALA A 114 19.60 0.50 18.65
C ALA A 114 20.82 1.32 19.11
N ARG A 115 21.08 2.50 18.51
CA ARG A 115 22.25 3.32 18.82
C ARG A 115 22.00 4.42 19.84
N ILE A 116 20.86 5.09 19.76
CA ILE A 116 20.54 6.26 20.60
C ILE A 116 19.20 6.13 21.33
N GLY A 117 18.52 5.00 21.21
CA GLY A 117 17.25 4.74 21.90
C GLY A 117 17.47 4.57 23.40
N LYS A 118 16.68 5.26 24.22
CA LYS A 118 16.70 5.17 25.69
C LYS A 118 15.53 4.32 26.16
N THR A 119 15.81 3.36 27.05
CA THR A 119 14.80 2.47 27.64
C THR A 119 14.13 3.13 28.82
N TYR A 120 12.81 3.04 28.90
CA TYR A 120 12.00 3.58 30.00
C TYR A 120 11.23 2.47 30.69
N SER A 121 11.17 2.49 32.02
CA SER A 121 10.35 1.55 32.76
C SER A 121 8.85 1.74 32.44
N PRO A 122 8.10 0.67 32.21
CA PRO A 122 6.65 0.75 32.01
C PRO A 122 5.86 1.06 33.29
N ILE A 123 6.51 1.00 34.47
CA ILE A 123 5.89 1.24 35.78
C ILE A 123 6.13 2.68 36.21
N SER A 124 7.38 3.10 36.40
CA SER A 124 7.75 4.44 36.85
C SER A 124 7.84 5.47 35.71
N SER A 125 7.98 5.03 34.48
CA SER A 125 8.31 5.88 33.33
C SER A 125 9.67 6.57 33.43
N GLU A 126 10.54 6.13 34.31
CA GLU A 126 11.90 6.63 34.42
C GLU A 126 12.84 5.95 33.45
N GLU A 127 13.90 6.66 33.04
CA GLU A 127 14.93 6.13 32.16
C GLU A 127 15.74 5.04 32.86
N VAL A 128 15.81 3.86 32.27
CA VAL A 128 16.65 2.74 32.77
C VAL A 128 18.07 2.95 32.29
N LYS A 129 18.99 3.02 33.23
CA LYS A 129 20.41 3.27 32.98
C LYS A 129 21.26 2.21 33.66
N ILE A 130 22.36 1.85 33.03
CA ILE A 130 23.47 1.16 33.66
C ILE A 130 24.31 2.25 34.30
N ASN A 131 24.35 2.26 35.63
CA ASN A 131 25.16 3.22 36.38
C ASN A 131 26.58 2.69 36.54
N ASN A 132 27.52 3.61 36.57
CA ASN A 132 28.92 3.36 36.89
C ASN A 132 29.33 4.18 38.13
N THR A 133 30.56 4.02 38.55
CA THR A 133 31.09 4.77 39.68
C THR A 133 31.17 6.28 39.46
N ASP A 134 31.31 6.72 38.18
CA ASP A 134 31.28 8.15 37.83
C ASP A 134 29.88 8.77 38.04
N ASP A 135 28.80 7.99 37.84
CA ASP A 135 27.43 8.47 38.09
C ASP A 135 27.21 8.74 39.57
N ILE A 136 27.78 7.90 40.44
CA ILE A 136 27.78 8.10 41.89
C ILE A 136 28.56 9.36 42.26
N LEU A 137 29.73 9.57 41.66
CA LEU A 137 30.55 10.77 41.84
C LEU A 137 29.78 12.03 41.39
N ASN A 138 29.16 11.99 40.22
CA ASN A 138 28.38 13.11 39.68
C ASN A 138 27.16 13.42 40.55
N CYS A 139 26.51 12.41 41.09
CA CYS A 139 25.41 12.60 42.04
C CYS A 139 25.90 13.27 43.33
N ALA A 140 27.03 12.83 43.86
CA ALA A 140 27.62 13.44 45.06
C ALA A 140 27.98 14.92 44.84
N PHE A 141 28.51 15.26 43.66
CA PHE A 141 28.88 16.63 43.29
C PHE A 141 27.74 17.59 43.03
N GLN A 142 26.50 17.11 43.00
CA GLN A 142 25.30 17.99 42.98
C GLN A 142 25.09 18.68 44.34
N TYR A 143 25.74 18.20 45.37
CA TYR A 143 25.60 18.75 46.71
C TYR A 143 26.83 19.61 47.08
N ALA A 144 26.64 20.56 47.98
CA ALA A 144 27.68 21.46 48.44
C ALA A 144 28.83 20.74 49.16
N ASP A 145 30.04 21.24 48.98
CA ASP A 145 31.22 20.73 49.71
C ASP A 145 30.96 20.64 51.20
N GLY A 146 31.42 19.54 51.81
CA GLY A 146 31.20 19.25 53.22
C GLY A 146 29.88 18.56 53.56
N THR A 147 28.94 18.41 52.57
CA THR A 147 27.73 17.63 52.79
C THR A 147 28.10 16.17 53.08
N LYS A 148 27.56 15.64 54.19
CA LYS A 148 27.84 14.25 54.59
C LYS A 148 26.92 13.28 53.88
N PHE A 149 27.44 12.16 53.39
CA PHE A 149 26.68 11.07 52.80
C PHE A 149 27.28 9.71 53.19
N ALA A 150 26.48 8.67 53.02
CA ALA A 150 26.88 7.29 53.22
C ALA A 150 26.67 6.50 51.94
N ILE A 151 27.61 5.61 51.64
CA ILE A 151 27.55 4.63 50.57
C ILE A 151 27.11 3.32 51.19
N LEU A 152 26.00 2.80 50.70
CA LEU A 152 25.34 1.61 51.21
C LEU A 152 25.25 0.54 50.13
N SER A 153 25.32 -0.70 50.55
CA SER A 153 25.09 -1.89 49.72
C SER A 153 23.88 -2.65 50.25
N PRO A 154 22.88 -3.01 49.40
CA PRO A 154 21.78 -3.86 49.88
C PRO A 154 22.32 -5.20 50.36
N LEU A 155 21.71 -5.72 51.44
CA LEU A 155 22.11 -6.99 52.02
C LEU A 155 21.52 -8.15 51.19
N HIS A 156 22.36 -8.96 50.61
CA HIS A 156 21.96 -10.17 49.92
C HIS A 156 22.02 -11.40 50.82
N ILE A 157 20.84 -12.00 51.09
CA ILE A 157 20.77 -13.23 51.86
C ILE A 157 20.75 -14.41 50.92
N ILE A 158 21.77 -15.25 50.99
CA ILE A 158 21.85 -16.48 50.16
C ILE A 158 20.76 -17.44 50.60
N GLU A 159 20.13 -18.13 49.67
CA GLU A 159 19.05 -19.09 49.91
C GLU A 159 19.43 -20.11 50.97
N GLY A 160 18.60 -20.25 52.02
CA GLY A 160 18.85 -21.13 53.17
C GLY A 160 19.62 -20.49 54.34
N ARG A 161 19.97 -19.18 54.30
CA ARG A 161 20.56 -18.46 55.45
C ARG A 161 19.53 -17.59 56.17
N THR A 162 19.72 -17.40 57.46
CA THR A 162 18.96 -16.43 58.21
C THR A 162 19.65 -15.05 58.19
N LEU A 163 18.89 -13.96 58.42
CA LEU A 163 19.42 -12.59 58.51
C LEU A 163 20.56 -12.53 59.57
N ALA A 164 20.37 -13.12 60.74
CA ALA A 164 21.37 -13.16 61.78
C ALA A 164 22.69 -13.78 61.32
N LYS A 165 22.61 -14.93 60.64
CA LYS A 165 23.79 -15.65 60.13
C LYS A 165 24.53 -14.83 59.06
N GLN A 166 23.81 -14.09 58.23
CA GLN A 166 24.42 -13.22 57.21
C GLN A 166 25.14 -12.04 57.90
N LEU A 167 24.49 -11.38 58.84
CA LEU A 167 25.09 -10.26 59.59
C LEU A 167 26.32 -10.69 60.40
N GLU A 168 26.33 -11.90 60.94
CA GLU A 168 27.56 -12.46 61.61
C GLU A 168 28.73 -12.60 60.65
N MET A 169 28.43 -13.02 59.39
CA MET A 169 29.49 -13.16 58.38
C MET A 169 30.00 -11.82 57.91
N ASP A 170 29.10 -10.86 57.70
CA ASP A 170 29.42 -9.51 57.28
C ASP A 170 30.27 -8.81 58.36
N LEU A 171 29.99 -9.05 59.66
CA LEU A 171 30.81 -8.58 60.76
C LEU A 171 32.22 -9.19 60.73
N GLN A 172 32.36 -10.48 60.41
CA GLN A 172 33.65 -11.15 60.24
C GLN A 172 34.44 -10.63 59.02
N GLN A 173 33.78 -10.12 58.02
CA GLN A 173 34.39 -9.48 56.85
C GLN A 173 34.83 -8.04 57.13
N GLY A 174 34.48 -7.48 58.32
CA GLY A 174 34.85 -6.15 58.72
C GLY A 174 33.77 -5.06 58.65
N TYR A 175 32.59 -5.40 58.21
CA TYR A 175 31.46 -4.48 58.18
C TYR A 175 30.90 -4.36 59.63
N ALA A 176 30.89 -3.15 60.16
CA ALA A 176 30.48 -2.94 61.55
C ALA A 176 29.09 -2.35 61.72
N ARG A 177 28.47 -1.85 60.62
CA ARG A 177 27.22 -1.11 60.68
C ARG A 177 26.30 -1.41 59.50
N ILE A 178 25.00 -1.35 59.77
CA ILE A 178 23.92 -1.40 58.78
C ILE A 178 23.09 -0.13 58.83
N TRP A 179 22.38 0.13 57.76
CA TRP A 179 21.34 1.13 57.68
C TRP A 179 19.99 0.43 57.45
N ALA A 180 19.04 0.66 58.30
CA ALA A 180 17.69 0.11 58.19
C ALA A 180 16.69 1.08 58.84
N ASN A 181 15.46 1.14 58.32
CA ASN A 181 14.40 2.02 58.83
C ASN A 181 14.85 3.50 59.02
N GLY A 182 15.70 4.00 58.10
CA GLY A 182 16.19 5.40 58.14
C GLY A 182 17.27 5.69 59.16
N THR A 183 17.81 4.68 59.86
CA THR A 183 18.79 4.84 60.92
C THR A 183 20.00 3.92 60.78
N PHE A 184 21.18 4.36 61.26
CA PHE A 184 22.38 3.56 61.31
C PHE A 184 22.45 2.80 62.63
N MET A 185 22.65 1.48 62.58
CA MET A 185 22.73 0.58 63.70
C MET A 185 24.09 -0.18 63.63
N ARG A 186 24.63 -0.56 64.79
CA ARG A 186 25.78 -1.48 64.80
C ARG A 186 25.29 -2.92 64.64
N ILE A 187 26.00 -3.71 63.90
CA ILE A 187 25.67 -5.13 63.69
C ILE A 187 25.75 -5.89 65.04
N ASP A 188 26.77 -5.59 65.92
CA ASP A 188 26.88 -6.21 67.25
C ASP A 188 25.63 -5.99 68.10
N ASP A 189 25.11 -4.75 68.09
CA ASP A 189 23.96 -4.38 68.94
C ASP A 189 22.66 -5.05 68.36
N VAL A 190 22.50 -5.15 67.07
CA VAL A 190 21.35 -5.79 66.45
C VAL A 190 21.35 -7.32 66.63
N LEU A 191 22.55 -7.95 66.61
CA LEU A 191 22.69 -9.39 66.91
C LEU A 191 22.48 -9.74 68.39
N ALA A 192 22.71 -8.78 69.31
CA ALA A 192 22.47 -8.94 70.73
C ALA A 192 21.00 -8.78 71.12
N ASP A 193 20.19 -8.12 70.32
CA ASP A 193 18.79 -7.83 70.58
C ASP A 193 17.85 -8.55 69.57
N ALA A 194 17.26 -9.65 70.03
CA ALA A 194 16.39 -10.49 69.20
C ALA A 194 15.13 -9.75 68.74
N GLU A 195 14.59 -8.79 69.51
CA GLU A 195 13.40 -8.03 69.14
C GLU A 195 13.74 -7.05 67.98
N GLN A 196 14.95 -6.43 68.04
CA GLN A 196 15.41 -5.58 66.95
C GLN A 196 15.68 -6.37 65.66
N LEU A 197 16.26 -7.56 65.76
CA LEU A 197 16.56 -8.41 64.64
C LEU A 197 15.28 -8.89 63.94
N ASP A 198 14.25 -9.30 64.71
CA ASP A 198 12.95 -9.76 64.16
C ASP A 198 12.13 -8.61 63.55
N ALA A 199 12.37 -7.37 63.98
CA ALA A 199 11.74 -6.19 63.42
C ALA A 199 12.33 -5.75 62.07
N LEU A 200 13.49 -6.28 61.68
CA LEU A 200 14.15 -5.95 60.41
C LEU A 200 13.59 -6.81 59.27
N ARG A 201 13.18 -6.15 58.20
CA ARG A 201 12.86 -6.82 56.98
C ARG A 201 14.13 -7.00 56.14
N PRO A 202 14.49 -8.23 55.75
CA PRO A 202 15.70 -8.49 54.99
C PRO A 202 15.95 -7.58 53.78
N ASN A 203 14.90 -7.23 53.04
CA ASN A 203 14.98 -6.40 51.83
C ASN A 203 15.18 -4.91 52.10
N ASP A 204 15.03 -4.49 53.38
CA ASP A 204 15.17 -3.08 53.79
C ASP A 204 16.45 -2.82 54.59
N VAL A 205 17.38 -3.80 54.61
CA VAL A 205 18.66 -3.71 55.33
C VAL A 205 19.79 -3.48 54.33
N TYR A 206 20.61 -2.51 54.60
CA TYR A 206 21.78 -2.14 53.80
C TYR A 206 23.05 -2.15 54.65
N LEU A 207 24.13 -2.71 54.12
CA LEU A 207 25.46 -2.63 54.69
C LEU A 207 26.05 -1.22 54.51
N LEU A 208 26.61 -0.65 55.51
CA LEU A 208 27.37 0.60 55.41
C LEU A 208 28.77 0.29 54.91
N ILE A 209 29.08 0.71 53.69
CA ILE A 209 30.39 0.56 53.07
C ILE A 209 31.33 1.70 53.52
N ASP A 210 30.88 2.94 53.34
CA ASP A 210 31.66 4.10 53.75
C ASP A 210 30.77 5.31 54.12
N ARG A 211 31.33 6.22 54.94
CA ARG A 211 30.72 7.54 55.26
C ARG A 211 31.71 8.63 54.93
N MET A 212 31.28 9.49 54.03
CA MET A 212 32.16 10.55 53.52
C MET A 212 31.46 11.91 53.56
N SER A 213 32.21 12.93 53.21
CA SER A 213 31.69 14.25 52.89
C SER A 213 32.08 14.62 51.45
N VAL A 214 31.25 15.37 50.78
CA VAL A 214 31.51 15.87 49.41
C VAL A 214 32.78 16.70 49.45
N SER A 215 33.77 16.37 48.61
CA SER A 215 35.02 17.07 48.44
C SER A 215 35.59 16.84 47.05
N HIS A 216 36.17 17.89 46.45
CA HIS A 216 36.79 17.86 45.13
C HIS A 216 38.27 17.51 45.16
N GLU A 217 38.80 17.14 46.33
CA GLU A 217 40.21 16.69 46.49
C GLU A 217 40.40 15.32 45.86
N LYS A 218 41.55 15.12 45.17
CA LYS A 218 41.86 13.88 44.44
C LYS A 218 41.76 12.64 45.30
N ASP A 219 42.27 12.71 46.57
CA ASP A 219 42.27 11.56 47.47
C ASP A 219 40.85 11.20 47.91
N SER A 220 39.98 12.20 48.09
CA SER A 220 38.53 11.98 48.38
C SER A 220 37.77 11.38 47.21
N ILE A 221 38.07 11.81 46.01
CA ILE A 221 37.49 11.25 44.76
C ILE A 221 37.90 9.79 44.61
N SER A 222 39.21 9.48 44.72
CA SER A 222 39.72 8.12 44.63
C SER A 222 39.05 7.19 45.65
N ARG A 223 38.94 7.63 46.89
CA ARG A 223 38.25 6.89 47.96
C ARG A 223 36.78 6.67 47.67
N LEU A 224 36.09 7.69 47.11
CA LEU A 224 34.70 7.55 46.75
C LEU A 224 34.50 6.48 45.67
N LEU A 225 35.32 6.51 44.62
CA LEU A 225 35.26 5.53 43.52
C LEU A 225 35.54 4.11 44.03
N ASP A 226 36.57 3.93 44.89
CA ASP A 226 36.90 2.63 45.49
C ASP A 226 35.77 2.10 46.38
N SER A 227 35.15 3.01 47.18
CA SER A 227 34.01 2.65 48.03
C SER A 227 32.74 2.34 47.23
N ALA A 228 32.55 3.02 46.07
CA ALA A 228 31.47 2.77 45.18
C ALA A 228 31.62 1.39 44.46
N GLU A 229 32.83 1.05 44.02
CA GLU A 229 33.13 -0.29 43.47
C GLU A 229 32.88 -1.38 44.49
N THR A 230 33.31 -1.17 45.73
CA THR A 230 33.06 -2.10 46.86
C THR A 230 31.55 -2.26 47.09
N ALA A 231 30.79 -1.16 47.06
CA ALA A 231 29.35 -1.19 47.27
C ALA A 231 28.62 -1.93 46.15
N PHE A 232 29.02 -1.76 44.88
CA PHE A 232 28.48 -2.53 43.77
C PHE A 232 28.83 -4.02 43.85
N TYR A 233 30.05 -4.33 44.26
CA TYR A 233 30.48 -5.72 44.43
C TYR A 233 29.67 -6.46 45.51
N GLU A 234 29.56 -5.87 46.72
CA GLU A 234 28.81 -6.47 47.84
C GLU A 234 27.29 -6.47 47.60
N GLY A 235 26.77 -5.48 46.85
CA GLY A 235 25.37 -5.33 46.52
C GLY A 235 24.93 -6.05 45.26
N ASP A 236 25.74 -6.98 44.74
CA ASP A 236 25.48 -7.72 43.51
C ASP A 236 25.04 -6.79 42.34
N GLY A 237 25.79 -5.71 42.15
CA GLY A 237 25.58 -4.71 41.14
C GLY A 237 24.69 -3.53 41.55
N THR A 238 24.20 -3.46 42.77
CA THR A 238 23.38 -2.35 43.25
C THR A 238 24.04 -1.59 44.42
N CYS A 239 23.81 -0.29 44.46
CA CYS A 239 24.39 0.62 45.46
C CYS A 239 23.37 1.72 45.82
N ARG A 240 23.37 2.18 47.06
CA ARG A 240 22.53 3.29 47.55
C ARG A 240 23.38 4.37 48.18
N LEU A 241 23.18 5.63 47.78
CA LEU A 241 23.68 6.81 48.48
C LEU A 241 22.62 7.36 49.42
N VAL A 242 22.99 7.75 50.61
CA VAL A 242 22.11 8.43 51.57
C VAL A 242 22.78 9.72 52.03
N PHE A 243 22.15 10.87 51.78
CA PHE A 243 22.63 12.19 52.19
C PHE A 243 22.11 12.55 53.59
N LEU A 244 23.00 13.00 54.44
CA LEU A 244 22.70 13.32 55.82
C LEU A 244 22.71 14.84 56.07
N PRO A 245 21.80 15.37 56.90
CA PRO A 245 20.81 14.69 57.76
C PRO A 245 19.44 14.47 57.07
N SER A 246 19.28 14.83 55.82
CA SER A 246 17.99 14.83 55.11
C SER A 246 17.44 13.43 54.80
N ASN A 247 18.29 12.38 54.91
CA ASN A 247 17.95 11.01 54.49
C ASN A 247 17.44 10.90 53.04
N ILE A 248 17.88 11.79 52.15
CA ILE A 248 17.60 11.67 50.73
C ILE A 248 18.40 10.51 50.18
N THR A 249 17.74 9.58 49.48
CA THR A 249 18.36 8.36 48.92
C THR A 249 18.37 8.38 47.42
N TYR A 250 19.48 7.86 46.84
CA TYR A 250 19.61 7.60 45.42
C TYR A 250 20.09 6.17 45.24
N ASP A 251 19.40 5.43 44.36
CA ASP A 251 19.74 4.05 44.00
C ASP A 251 20.47 4.02 42.68
N PHE A 252 21.52 3.21 42.61
CA PHE A 252 22.34 2.97 41.41
C PHE A 252 22.44 1.48 41.16
N SER A 253 22.41 1.08 39.90
CA SER A 253 22.57 -0.30 39.49
C SER A 253 23.51 -0.39 38.29
N THR A 254 24.44 -1.35 38.35
CA THR A 254 25.26 -1.75 37.19
C THR A 254 24.55 -2.75 36.30
N ARG A 255 23.32 -3.14 36.67
CA ARG A 255 22.44 -3.98 35.86
C ARG A 255 21.42 -3.12 35.12
N PHE A 256 21.05 -3.56 33.93
CA PHE A 256 20.00 -2.87 33.18
C PHE A 256 18.60 -3.27 33.69
N GLU A 257 18.26 -2.76 34.87
CA GLU A 257 17.03 -3.10 35.59
C GLU A 257 16.43 -1.88 36.30
N ALA A 258 15.10 -1.86 36.39
CA ALA A 258 14.34 -0.86 37.15
C ALA A 258 12.99 -1.47 37.58
N ASP A 259 12.45 -1.02 38.71
CA ASP A 259 11.15 -1.45 39.26
C ASP A 259 10.96 -2.99 39.35
N GLY A 260 12.07 -3.73 39.54
CA GLY A 260 12.06 -5.20 39.64
C GLY A 260 11.96 -5.91 38.29
N ILE A 261 12.13 -5.18 37.19
CA ILE A 261 12.13 -5.73 35.82
C ILE A 261 13.57 -5.63 35.29
N THR A 262 14.08 -6.74 34.77
CA THR A 262 15.34 -6.77 34.02
C THR A 262 15.04 -6.47 32.57
N PHE A 263 15.72 -5.49 32.01
CA PHE A 263 15.54 -5.05 30.62
C PHE A 263 16.64 -5.62 29.73
N GLU A 264 16.35 -5.77 28.46
CA GLU A 264 17.33 -6.07 27.42
C GLU A 264 17.86 -4.75 26.84
N GLU A 265 19.19 -4.65 26.68
CA GLU A 265 19.80 -3.49 26.04
C GLU A 265 19.30 -3.36 24.59
N PRO A 266 18.97 -2.14 24.14
CA PRO A 266 18.52 -1.91 22.78
C PRO A 266 19.51 -2.44 21.74
N ASN A 267 19.06 -3.36 20.90
CA ASN A 267 19.84 -3.93 19.82
C ASN A 267 19.01 -3.98 18.53
N ASP A 268 19.69 -4.15 17.40
CA ASP A 268 19.08 -4.14 16.08
C ASP A 268 17.98 -5.21 15.90
N ASN A 269 18.14 -6.40 16.50
CA ASN A 269 17.18 -7.49 16.39
C ASN A 269 15.91 -7.25 17.19
N MET A 270 15.96 -6.49 18.29
CA MET A 270 14.79 -6.12 19.10
C MET A 270 13.74 -5.37 18.27
N PHE A 271 14.19 -4.59 17.28
CA PHE A 271 13.31 -3.78 16.40
C PHE A 271 13.01 -4.45 15.06
N SER A 272 13.38 -5.71 14.88
CA SER A 272 13.10 -6.46 13.66
C SER A 272 11.88 -7.37 13.80
N PHE A 273 10.77 -7.01 13.14
CA PHE A 273 9.60 -7.90 13.09
C PHE A 273 9.79 -9.13 12.19
N ASN A 274 10.91 -9.21 11.45
CA ASN A 274 11.30 -10.40 10.68
C ASN A 274 12.17 -11.36 11.49
N SER A 275 12.70 -10.92 12.63
CA SER A 275 13.48 -11.74 13.57
C SER A 275 12.57 -12.27 14.68
N PRO A 276 12.69 -13.54 15.09
CA PRO A 276 11.97 -14.07 16.26
C PRO A 276 12.28 -13.32 17.56
N LEU A 277 13.44 -12.66 17.66
CA LEU A 277 13.85 -11.89 18.83
C LEU A 277 13.03 -10.60 18.99
N GLY A 278 12.64 -9.95 17.89
CA GLY A 278 11.87 -8.71 17.91
C GLY A 278 10.39 -8.85 17.54
N ALA A 279 10.02 -9.93 16.85
CA ALA A 279 8.64 -10.14 16.42
C ALA A 279 7.68 -10.39 17.58
N CYS A 280 6.47 -9.84 17.50
CA CYS A 280 5.40 -10.15 18.44
C CYS A 280 5.13 -11.67 18.44
N PRO A 281 5.13 -12.35 19.59
CA PRO A 281 4.98 -13.80 19.66
C PRO A 281 3.60 -14.30 19.22
N GLU A 282 2.54 -13.48 19.33
CA GLU A 282 1.19 -13.86 18.95
C GLU A 282 0.96 -13.81 17.43
N CYS A 283 1.45 -12.76 16.76
CA CYS A 283 1.24 -12.59 15.32
C CYS A 283 2.51 -12.85 14.48
N GLU A 284 3.61 -13.25 15.10
CA GLU A 284 4.88 -13.55 14.43
C GLU A 284 5.35 -12.44 13.44
N GLY A 285 5.12 -11.19 13.79
CA GLY A 285 5.49 -10.04 12.97
C GLY A 285 4.49 -9.68 11.83
N PHE A 286 3.35 -10.36 11.73
CA PHE A 286 2.33 -10.02 10.72
C PHE A 286 1.46 -8.82 11.11
N GLY A 287 1.37 -8.48 12.41
CA GLY A 287 0.51 -7.42 12.94
C GLY A 287 -0.98 -7.76 12.96
N LYS A 288 -1.36 -8.92 12.40
CA LYS A 288 -2.74 -9.41 12.30
C LYS A 288 -2.80 -10.88 12.67
N VAL A 289 -3.94 -11.29 13.24
CA VAL A 289 -4.24 -12.69 13.59
C VAL A 289 -5.60 -13.09 13.03
N MET A 290 -5.87 -14.38 12.96
CA MET A 290 -7.21 -14.89 12.60
C MET A 290 -8.11 -14.80 13.83
N GLY A 291 -8.94 -13.77 13.89
CA GLY A 291 -9.85 -13.48 14.99
C GLY A 291 -11.30 -13.31 14.54
N ILE A 292 -12.14 -12.85 15.45
CA ILE A 292 -13.49 -12.38 15.14
C ILE A 292 -13.38 -10.96 14.59
N ASP A 293 -13.82 -10.76 13.36
CA ASP A 293 -13.71 -9.47 12.69
C ASP A 293 -14.88 -8.55 13.08
N GLU A 294 -14.57 -7.43 13.73
CA GLU A 294 -15.56 -6.44 14.14
C GLU A 294 -16.45 -5.98 12.98
N LYS A 295 -15.88 -5.78 11.80
CA LYS A 295 -16.62 -5.34 10.60
C LYS A 295 -17.61 -6.39 10.09
N LEU A 296 -17.34 -7.67 10.34
CA LEU A 296 -18.26 -8.74 10.01
C LEU A 296 -19.37 -8.89 11.07
N VAL A 297 -19.06 -8.59 12.33
CA VAL A 297 -20.02 -8.64 13.44
C VAL A 297 -20.92 -7.42 13.42
N ILE A 298 -20.38 -6.23 13.18
CA ILE A 298 -21.10 -4.95 13.13
C ILE A 298 -20.84 -4.31 11.74
N PRO A 299 -21.52 -4.80 10.69
CA PRO A 299 -21.30 -4.34 9.33
C PRO A 299 -21.84 -2.95 9.03
N ASN A 300 -22.81 -2.47 9.81
CA ASN A 300 -23.36 -1.13 9.71
C ASN A 300 -23.34 -0.44 11.07
N THR A 301 -22.38 0.44 11.25
CA THR A 301 -22.18 1.19 12.49
C THR A 301 -23.18 2.34 12.68
N ALA A 302 -23.96 2.68 11.65
CA ALA A 302 -25.03 3.66 11.73
C ALA A 302 -26.28 3.13 12.45
N LEU A 303 -26.40 1.80 12.60
CA LEU A 303 -27.46 1.18 13.38
C LEU A 303 -27.11 1.18 14.87
N SER A 304 -28.12 1.32 15.70
CA SER A 304 -28.04 1.11 17.14
C SER A 304 -28.14 -0.39 17.49
N VAL A 305 -27.82 -0.76 18.73
CA VAL A 305 -28.00 -2.14 19.21
C VAL A 305 -29.48 -2.57 19.13
N TYR A 306 -30.40 -1.67 19.44
CA TYR A 306 -31.84 -1.92 19.33
C TYR A 306 -32.27 -2.20 17.87
N GLU A 307 -31.76 -1.45 16.92
CA GLU A 307 -32.01 -1.65 15.47
C GLU A 307 -31.28 -2.86 14.90
N GLY A 308 -30.43 -3.52 15.67
CA GLY A 308 -29.74 -4.74 15.28
C GLY A 308 -28.39 -4.52 14.58
N CYS A 309 -27.55 -3.62 15.08
CA CYS A 309 -26.19 -3.44 14.55
C CYS A 309 -25.34 -4.71 14.64
N VAL A 310 -25.61 -5.59 15.63
CA VAL A 310 -24.86 -6.84 15.85
C VAL A 310 -25.43 -7.95 14.98
N GLN A 311 -24.78 -8.21 13.85
CA GLN A 311 -25.23 -9.16 12.83
C GLN A 311 -25.36 -10.60 13.31
N CYS A 312 -24.49 -11.03 14.23
CA CYS A 312 -24.52 -12.40 14.76
C CYS A 312 -25.72 -12.66 15.69
N TRP A 313 -26.41 -11.62 16.14
CA TRP A 313 -27.61 -11.71 16.98
C TRP A 313 -28.93 -11.66 16.18
N HIS A 314 -28.87 -11.84 14.84
CA HIS A 314 -30.06 -11.88 14.01
C HIS A 314 -30.66 -13.29 13.90
N GLY A 315 -31.98 -13.37 13.65
CA GLY A 315 -32.77 -14.59 13.51
C GLY A 315 -33.43 -15.05 14.81
N GLU A 316 -34.42 -15.95 14.70
CA GLU A 316 -35.31 -16.34 15.83
C GLU A 316 -34.54 -16.83 17.07
N LYS A 317 -33.53 -17.69 16.87
CA LYS A 317 -32.74 -18.27 17.98
C LYS A 317 -31.68 -17.33 18.54
N MET A 318 -31.06 -16.54 17.69
CA MET A 318 -29.93 -15.68 18.11
C MET A 318 -30.41 -14.27 18.51
N GLY A 319 -31.58 -13.86 18.07
CA GLY A 319 -32.21 -12.59 18.47
C GLY A 319 -32.43 -12.47 19.99
N MET A 320 -32.58 -13.59 20.69
CA MET A 320 -32.68 -13.57 22.16
C MET A 320 -31.44 -12.93 22.84
N TRP A 321 -30.28 -12.98 22.25
CA TRP A 321 -29.08 -12.32 22.77
C TRP A 321 -29.22 -10.79 22.72
N LYS A 322 -29.76 -10.25 21.63
CA LYS A 322 -30.06 -8.81 21.50
C LYS A 322 -31.07 -8.38 22.52
N ASP A 323 -32.21 -9.11 22.62
CA ASP A 323 -33.30 -8.75 23.51
C ASP A 323 -32.85 -8.80 24.97
N GLU A 324 -32.09 -9.82 25.34
CA GLU A 324 -31.57 -9.96 26.70
C GLU A 324 -30.49 -8.90 27.00
N PHE A 325 -29.60 -8.57 26.03
CA PHE A 325 -28.66 -7.48 26.20
C PHE A 325 -29.39 -6.15 26.42
N CYS A 326 -30.35 -5.82 25.58
CA CYS A 326 -31.13 -4.58 25.70
C CYS A 326 -31.89 -4.48 27.06
N ARG A 327 -32.39 -5.62 27.56
CA ARG A 327 -33.06 -5.69 28.85
C ARG A 327 -32.09 -5.43 30.03
N ARG A 328 -30.89 -5.98 30.00
CA ARG A 328 -29.84 -5.81 31.04
C ARG A 328 -29.18 -4.43 30.96
N ALA A 329 -28.97 -3.92 29.76
CA ALA A 329 -28.28 -2.66 29.47
C ALA A 329 -28.89 -1.44 30.17
N ALA A 330 -30.21 -1.48 30.49
CA ALA A 330 -30.90 -0.42 31.21
C ALA A 330 -30.32 -0.18 32.61
N LYS A 331 -29.83 -1.23 33.31
CA LYS A 331 -29.21 -1.12 34.63
C LYS A 331 -27.89 -0.35 34.61
N ASP A 332 -27.12 -0.50 33.56
CA ASP A 332 -25.81 0.13 33.39
C ASP A 332 -25.89 1.44 32.59
N LYS A 333 -27.08 1.96 32.32
CA LYS A 333 -27.35 3.20 31.55
C LYS A 333 -26.71 3.15 30.15
N PHE A 334 -26.68 1.97 29.51
CA PHE A 334 -26.18 1.83 28.17
C PHE A 334 -27.16 2.43 27.15
N PRO A 335 -26.69 3.28 26.21
CA PRO A 335 -27.57 3.97 25.26
C PRO A 335 -27.93 3.05 24.07
N ILE A 336 -28.91 2.16 24.22
CA ILE A 336 -29.31 1.13 23.24
C ILE A 336 -29.82 1.69 21.91
N PHE A 337 -30.26 2.94 21.87
CA PHE A 337 -30.79 3.60 20.66
C PHE A 337 -29.74 4.48 19.95
N GLU A 338 -28.57 4.64 20.53
CA GLU A 338 -27.50 5.43 19.93
C GLU A 338 -26.78 4.61 18.86
N PRO A 339 -26.48 5.18 17.65
CA PRO A 339 -25.73 4.50 16.63
C PRO A 339 -24.37 4.04 17.14
N TYR A 340 -23.92 2.84 16.71
CA TYR A 340 -22.66 2.25 17.20
C TYR A 340 -21.44 3.17 17.01
N TYR A 341 -21.37 3.92 15.89
CA TYR A 341 -20.27 4.86 15.67
C TYR A 341 -20.21 6.00 16.69
N ALA A 342 -21.36 6.40 17.26
CA ALA A 342 -21.46 7.48 18.23
C ALA A 342 -21.16 7.03 19.67
N LEU A 343 -21.22 5.71 19.94
CA LEU A 343 -20.91 5.14 21.25
C LEU A 343 -19.47 5.46 21.67
N SER A 344 -19.31 5.90 22.93
CA SER A 344 -17.97 6.02 23.52
C SER A 344 -17.29 4.66 23.64
N GLN A 345 -15.94 4.65 23.71
CA GLN A 345 -15.17 3.40 23.84
C GLN A 345 -15.63 2.55 25.03
N LYS A 346 -15.98 3.18 26.15
CA LYS A 346 -16.54 2.51 27.33
C LYS A 346 -17.78 1.69 27.00
N TYR A 347 -18.70 2.23 26.20
CA TYR A 347 -19.92 1.50 25.82
C TYR A 347 -19.65 0.43 24.78
N LYS A 348 -18.72 0.66 23.85
CA LYS A 348 -18.25 -0.37 22.93
C LYS A 348 -17.65 -1.55 23.70
N ASP A 349 -16.80 -1.28 24.68
CA ASP A 349 -16.20 -2.32 25.53
C ASP A 349 -17.27 -3.11 26.30
N MET A 350 -18.31 -2.43 26.80
CA MET A 350 -19.46 -3.11 27.44
C MET A 350 -20.20 -4.05 26.50
N LEU A 351 -20.42 -3.65 25.24
CA LEU A 351 -21.07 -4.49 24.23
C LEU A 351 -20.21 -5.71 23.85
N TRP A 352 -18.90 -5.51 23.75
CA TRP A 352 -17.97 -6.57 23.38
C TRP A 352 -17.63 -7.50 24.54
N HIS A 353 -17.29 -6.99 25.70
CA HIS A 353 -16.73 -7.76 26.81
C HIS A 353 -17.72 -8.03 27.95
N GLY A 354 -18.84 -7.34 27.97
CA GLY A 354 -19.93 -7.55 28.92
C GLY A 354 -20.23 -6.34 29.82
N LEU A 355 -21.45 -6.31 30.30
CA LEU A 355 -21.96 -5.23 31.17
C LEU A 355 -21.31 -5.33 32.55
N PRO A 356 -21.03 -4.21 33.24
CA PRO A 356 -20.52 -4.21 34.62
C PRO A 356 -21.41 -4.96 35.60
N SER A 357 -22.73 -4.90 35.40
CA SER A 357 -23.72 -5.61 36.24
C SER A 357 -23.66 -7.13 36.06
N ASP A 358 -23.08 -7.64 34.98
CA ASP A 358 -22.96 -9.08 34.69
C ASP A 358 -21.69 -9.74 35.30
N LYS A 359 -20.77 -8.97 35.91
CA LYS A 359 -19.52 -9.49 36.51
C LYS A 359 -19.71 -10.62 37.54
N HIS A 360 -20.87 -10.74 38.08
CA HIS A 360 -21.21 -11.78 39.07
C HIS A 360 -22.20 -12.83 38.53
N HIS A 361 -22.55 -12.78 37.25
CA HIS A 361 -23.42 -13.75 36.61
C HIS A 361 -22.63 -14.74 35.73
N THR A 362 -22.93 -16.03 35.87
CA THR A 362 -22.35 -17.08 35.02
C THR A 362 -22.76 -16.97 33.54
N ASP A 363 -23.80 -16.22 33.25
CA ASP A 363 -24.45 -16.07 31.97
C ASP A 363 -24.30 -14.63 31.43
N ALA A 364 -23.07 -14.13 31.29
CA ALA A 364 -22.83 -12.82 30.71
C ALA A 364 -23.37 -12.73 29.28
N VAL A 365 -24.01 -11.59 28.95
CA VAL A 365 -24.52 -11.33 27.59
C VAL A 365 -23.66 -10.28 26.93
N SER A 366 -22.79 -10.75 26.02
CA SER A 366 -21.87 -9.90 25.26
C SER A 366 -21.52 -10.57 23.94
N ILE A 367 -20.87 -9.84 23.05
CA ILE A 367 -20.38 -10.42 21.79
C ILE A 367 -19.34 -11.52 22.06
N ASP A 368 -18.42 -11.31 22.99
CA ASP A 368 -17.42 -12.32 23.39
C ASP A 368 -18.05 -13.58 24.00
N ALA A 369 -19.05 -13.41 24.87
CA ALA A 369 -19.79 -14.51 25.46
C ALA A 369 -20.56 -15.30 24.40
N PHE A 370 -21.14 -14.63 23.40
CA PHE A 370 -21.77 -15.26 22.25
C PHE A 370 -20.76 -16.13 21.46
N PHE A 371 -19.61 -15.57 21.09
CA PHE A 371 -18.60 -16.34 20.35
C PHE A 371 -17.94 -17.43 21.18
N LYS A 372 -17.87 -17.27 22.50
CA LYS A 372 -17.46 -18.35 23.41
C LYS A 372 -18.46 -19.50 23.31
N MET A 373 -19.77 -19.23 23.44
CA MET A 373 -20.82 -20.24 23.26
C MET A 373 -20.73 -20.93 21.88
N VAL A 374 -20.48 -20.15 20.80
CA VAL A 374 -20.32 -20.70 19.46
C VAL A 374 -19.08 -21.62 19.38
N LYS A 375 -17.96 -21.22 20.01
CA LYS A 375 -16.73 -22.02 20.08
C LYS A 375 -16.94 -23.31 20.86
N ASP A 376 -17.63 -23.27 21.99
CA ASP A 376 -17.90 -24.44 22.84
C ASP A 376 -18.80 -25.47 22.13
N ASN A 377 -19.60 -25.01 21.16
CA ASN A 377 -20.50 -25.86 20.37
C ASN A 377 -20.01 -26.20 18.96
N GLN A 378 -18.69 -26.04 18.66
CA GLN A 378 -18.11 -26.29 17.33
C GLN A 378 -18.26 -27.74 16.84
N TYR A 379 -18.58 -28.70 17.69
CA TYR A 379 -18.90 -30.07 17.28
C TYR A 379 -20.13 -30.16 16.37
N LYS A 380 -21.01 -29.16 16.38
CA LYS A 380 -22.16 -29.02 15.46
C LYS A 380 -21.76 -28.19 14.23
N ILE A 381 -22.07 -28.70 13.03
CA ILE A 381 -21.73 -28.07 11.74
C ILE A 381 -22.19 -26.61 11.66
N GLN A 382 -23.41 -26.32 12.11
CA GLN A 382 -24.02 -25.00 12.09
C GLN A 382 -23.18 -23.93 12.83
N TYR A 383 -22.59 -24.26 13.98
CA TYR A 383 -21.73 -23.34 14.74
C TYR A 383 -20.35 -23.17 14.10
N ARG A 384 -19.81 -24.22 13.46
CA ARG A 384 -18.57 -24.07 12.67
C ARG A 384 -18.77 -23.12 11.47
N VAL A 385 -19.88 -23.27 10.75
CA VAL A 385 -20.23 -22.36 9.63
C VAL A 385 -20.46 -20.95 10.15
N MET A 386 -21.16 -20.80 11.28
CA MET A 386 -21.37 -19.48 11.90
C MET A 386 -20.02 -18.84 12.28
N LEU A 387 -19.14 -19.54 12.98
CA LEU A 387 -17.82 -19.02 13.34
C LEU A 387 -17.00 -18.61 12.11
N SER A 388 -17.03 -19.43 11.06
CA SER A 388 -16.33 -19.16 9.80
C SER A 388 -16.79 -17.86 9.13
N ARG A 389 -18.09 -17.49 9.25
CA ARG A 389 -18.64 -16.24 8.69
C ARG A 389 -18.09 -14.97 9.33
N TYR A 390 -17.73 -15.05 10.62
CA TYR A 390 -17.28 -13.90 11.41
C TYR A 390 -15.76 -13.89 11.66
N ARG A 391 -15.04 -14.93 11.18
CA ARG A 391 -13.58 -14.95 11.22
C ARG A 391 -12.98 -14.14 10.09
N GLY A 392 -12.03 -13.29 10.44
CA GLY A 392 -11.26 -12.49 9.50
C GLY A 392 -9.85 -12.22 10.02
N LYS A 393 -9.07 -11.50 9.23
CA LYS A 393 -7.76 -10.98 9.66
C LYS A 393 -7.99 -9.73 10.52
N THR A 394 -7.90 -9.89 11.83
CA THR A 394 -8.04 -8.81 12.80
C THR A 394 -6.68 -8.27 13.24
N ILE A 395 -6.66 -7.06 13.75
CA ILE A 395 -5.45 -6.50 14.37
C ILE A 395 -5.05 -7.39 15.55
N CYS A 396 -3.76 -7.68 15.68
CA CYS A 396 -3.26 -8.50 16.78
C CYS A 396 -3.57 -7.85 18.14
N PRO A 397 -4.21 -8.54 19.08
CA PRO A 397 -4.59 -7.98 20.38
C PRO A 397 -3.39 -7.68 21.30
N VAL A 398 -2.23 -8.29 21.03
CA VAL A 398 -1.02 -8.11 21.84
C VAL A 398 -0.20 -6.90 21.39
N CYS A 399 0.11 -6.82 20.08
CA CYS A 399 0.94 -5.74 19.56
C CYS A 399 0.13 -4.60 18.93
N HIS A 400 -1.20 -4.69 18.87
CA HIS A 400 -2.09 -3.69 18.27
C HIS A 400 -1.68 -3.23 16.85
N GLY A 401 -1.11 -4.16 16.07
CA GLY A 401 -0.64 -3.88 14.72
C GLY A 401 0.83 -3.45 14.60
N ALA A 402 1.50 -3.16 15.72
CA ALA A 402 2.90 -2.72 15.75
C ALA A 402 3.91 -3.78 15.29
N ARG A 403 3.52 -5.07 15.23
CA ARG A 403 4.31 -6.24 14.78
C ARG A 403 5.48 -6.63 15.69
N LEU A 404 5.91 -5.77 16.58
CA LEU A 404 7.03 -5.96 17.50
C LEU A 404 6.56 -6.47 18.87
N LYS A 405 7.50 -7.01 19.64
CA LYS A 405 7.31 -7.30 21.05
C LYS A 405 7.03 -6.02 21.83
N LYS A 406 6.38 -6.17 22.99
CA LYS A 406 6.03 -5.05 23.86
C LYS A 406 7.27 -4.30 24.37
N GLU A 407 8.36 -5.00 24.61
CA GLU A 407 9.63 -4.48 25.08
C GLU A 407 10.22 -3.41 24.13
N ALA A 408 10.02 -3.57 22.82
CA ALA A 408 10.45 -2.58 21.84
C ALA A 408 9.73 -1.22 21.97
N THR A 409 8.55 -1.17 22.60
CA THR A 409 7.82 0.07 22.85
C THR A 409 8.34 0.86 24.05
N TRP A 410 9.13 0.22 24.89
CA TRP A 410 9.76 0.87 26.05
C TRP A 410 10.98 1.69 25.65
N VAL A 411 11.56 1.39 24.50
CA VAL A 411 12.69 2.16 23.96
C VAL A 411 12.17 3.36 23.17
N LYS A 412 12.61 4.55 23.54
CA LYS A 412 12.11 5.80 22.98
C LYS A 412 13.26 6.74 22.58
N ILE A 413 12.98 7.54 21.54
CA ILE A 413 13.79 8.70 21.16
C ILE A 413 12.87 9.91 21.24
N ASN A 414 13.24 10.92 22.03
CA ASN A 414 12.42 12.11 22.27
C ASN A 414 10.95 11.76 22.63
N GLY A 415 10.75 10.76 23.51
CA GLY A 415 9.45 10.32 24.03
C GLY A 415 8.64 9.41 23.09
N MET A 416 9.10 9.13 21.86
CA MET A 416 8.40 8.32 20.86
C MET A 416 9.09 6.98 20.65
N SER A 417 8.34 5.89 20.63
CA SER A 417 8.83 4.57 20.25
C SER A 417 8.88 4.39 18.72
N ILE A 418 9.61 3.38 18.26
CA ILE A 418 9.62 3.04 16.83
C ILE A 418 8.22 2.70 16.32
N CYS A 419 7.37 2.09 17.15
CA CYS A 419 6.00 1.74 16.81
C CYS A 419 5.14 2.98 16.56
N ASP A 420 5.32 4.03 17.39
CA ASP A 420 4.60 5.30 17.22
C ASP A 420 5.03 6.00 15.94
N LEU A 421 6.34 6.01 15.64
CA LEU A 421 6.88 6.67 14.45
C LEU A 421 6.39 6.02 13.14
N VAL A 422 6.32 4.71 13.07
CA VAL A 422 5.90 4.03 11.83
C VAL A 422 4.40 4.14 11.53
N GLU A 423 3.59 4.49 12.53
CA GLU A 423 2.16 4.78 12.36
C GLU A 423 1.88 6.23 11.97
N MET A 424 2.85 7.12 12.09
CA MET A 424 2.72 8.49 11.59
C MET A 424 2.64 8.51 10.07
N SER A 425 1.93 9.50 9.52
CA SER A 425 2.06 9.80 8.09
C SER A 425 3.50 10.26 7.77
N VAL A 426 4.00 9.90 6.59
CA VAL A 426 5.37 10.26 6.14
C VAL A 426 5.62 11.76 6.25
N ALA A 427 4.61 12.60 5.95
CA ALA A 427 4.73 14.05 6.07
C ALA A 427 4.92 14.50 7.54
N ASN A 428 4.17 13.91 8.49
CA ASN A 428 4.30 14.21 9.91
C ASN A 428 5.62 13.66 10.47
N LEU A 429 6.02 12.48 10.00
CA LEU A 429 7.27 11.85 10.39
C LEU A 429 8.48 12.69 9.94
N LEU A 430 8.46 13.21 8.70
CA LEU A 430 9.48 14.13 8.21
C LEU A 430 9.57 15.40 9.08
N LYS A 431 8.41 15.96 9.45
CA LYS A 431 8.37 17.12 10.34
C LYS A 431 8.97 16.79 11.69
N TRP A 432 8.62 15.64 12.28
CA TRP A 432 9.14 15.20 13.56
C TRP A 432 10.67 15.05 13.56
N PHE A 433 11.25 14.48 12.47
CA PHE A 433 12.71 14.39 12.33
C PHE A 433 13.39 15.73 12.15
N ASN A 434 12.77 16.69 11.46
CA ASN A 434 13.29 18.04 11.31
C ASN A 434 13.27 18.83 12.63
N ASP A 435 12.28 18.56 13.49
CA ASP A 435 12.11 19.19 14.79
C ASP A 435 12.86 18.41 15.93
N LEU A 436 13.58 17.32 15.60
CA LEU A 436 14.26 16.47 16.57
C LEU A 436 15.49 17.16 17.17
N HIS A 437 15.51 17.27 18.49
CA HIS A 437 16.63 17.79 19.24
C HIS A 437 17.33 16.67 20.01
N LEU A 438 18.60 16.47 19.74
CA LEU A 438 19.47 15.48 20.37
C LEU A 438 20.60 16.20 21.10
N ASP A 439 21.18 15.57 22.11
CA ASP A 439 22.44 16.01 22.71
C ASP A 439 23.60 15.88 21.69
N GLU A 440 24.76 16.49 21.99
CA GLU A 440 25.91 16.50 21.06
C GLU A 440 26.44 15.10 20.75
N HIS A 441 26.42 14.20 21.72
CA HIS A 441 26.88 12.82 21.55
C HIS A 441 25.94 12.05 20.62
N ASP A 442 24.65 12.02 20.96
CA ASP A 442 23.65 11.28 20.18
C ASP A 442 23.50 11.85 18.76
N ALA A 443 23.62 13.19 18.62
CA ALA A 443 23.63 13.85 17.31
C ALA A 443 24.83 13.41 16.44
N ALA A 444 26.02 13.26 17.03
CA ALA A 444 27.20 12.81 16.32
C ALA A 444 27.07 11.34 15.87
N VAL A 445 26.56 10.46 16.74
CA VAL A 445 26.33 9.04 16.48
C VAL A 445 25.25 8.86 15.39
N ALA A 446 24.15 9.62 15.47
CA ALA A 446 22.99 9.48 14.59
C ALA A 446 23.13 10.20 13.24
N LYS A 447 24.09 11.11 13.09
CA LYS A 447 24.20 12.03 11.94
C LYS A 447 23.95 11.39 10.57
N ARG A 448 24.66 10.29 10.28
CA ARG A 448 24.52 9.60 8.98
C ARG A 448 23.15 8.96 8.83
N LEU A 449 22.64 8.32 9.88
CA LEU A 449 21.33 7.65 9.86
C LEU A 449 20.19 8.67 9.65
N LEU A 450 20.25 9.81 10.37
CA LEU A 450 19.28 10.88 10.23
C LEU A 450 19.29 11.48 8.83
N THR A 451 20.47 11.70 8.23
CA THR A 451 20.57 12.20 6.84
C THR A 451 19.87 11.26 5.88
N GLU A 452 20.11 9.94 5.99
CA GLU A 452 19.50 8.95 5.11
C GLU A 452 17.98 8.85 5.30
N ILE A 453 17.50 8.89 6.55
CA ILE A 453 16.06 8.86 6.87
C ILE A 453 15.36 10.11 6.30
N VAL A 454 15.89 11.30 6.60
CA VAL A 454 15.28 12.57 6.19
C VAL A 454 15.24 12.70 4.68
N ASN A 455 16.32 12.35 3.97
CA ASN A 455 16.35 12.37 2.51
C ASN A 455 15.28 11.45 1.89
N ARG A 456 15.17 10.21 2.36
CA ARG A 456 14.16 9.27 1.85
C ARG A 456 12.73 9.72 2.16
N LEU A 457 12.49 10.23 3.37
CA LEU A 457 11.19 10.79 3.73
C LEU A 457 10.83 12.01 2.88
N HIS A 458 11.82 12.88 2.61
CA HIS A 458 11.64 14.04 1.74
C HIS A 458 11.22 13.61 0.33
N PHE A 459 11.92 12.64 -0.29
CA PHE A 459 11.55 12.13 -1.60
C PHE A 459 10.15 11.50 -1.62
N LEU A 460 9.74 10.77 -0.57
CA LEU A 460 8.38 10.24 -0.46
C LEU A 460 7.32 11.35 -0.47
N VAL A 461 7.59 12.47 0.22
CA VAL A 461 6.67 13.62 0.23
C VAL A 461 6.63 14.28 -1.15
N GLU A 462 7.80 14.46 -1.80
CA GLU A 462 7.90 15.08 -3.13
C GLU A 462 7.18 14.26 -4.22
N VAL A 463 7.20 12.91 -4.15
CA VAL A 463 6.43 12.08 -5.10
C VAL A 463 4.93 11.95 -4.73
N GLY A 464 4.45 12.75 -3.76
CA GLY A 464 3.03 12.78 -3.38
C GLY A 464 2.58 11.63 -2.48
N LEU A 465 3.50 10.93 -1.78
CA LEU A 465 3.20 9.81 -0.88
C LEU A 465 3.20 10.21 0.61
N GLY A 466 3.20 11.50 0.92
CA GLY A 466 3.27 12.02 2.29
C GLY A 466 2.12 11.57 3.21
N TYR A 467 1.00 11.10 2.67
CA TYR A 467 -0.14 10.58 3.43
C TYR A 467 0.02 9.11 3.88
N LEU A 468 0.96 8.36 3.32
CA LEU A 468 1.20 6.97 3.70
C LEU A 468 1.82 6.88 5.09
N THR A 469 1.67 5.70 5.73
CA THR A 469 2.41 5.35 6.94
C THR A 469 3.47 4.28 6.61
N LEU A 470 4.58 4.26 7.35
CA LEU A 470 5.64 3.27 7.10
C LEU A 470 5.19 1.83 7.41
N ASN A 471 4.21 1.65 8.32
CA ASN A 471 3.66 0.33 8.66
C ASN A 471 2.62 -0.19 7.66
N ARG A 472 2.21 0.62 6.66
CA ARG A 472 1.23 0.17 5.64
C ARG A 472 1.78 -1.01 4.84
N PRO A 473 1.05 -2.15 4.75
CA PRO A 473 1.49 -3.33 4.01
C PRO A 473 1.62 -3.03 2.51
N SER A 474 2.71 -3.48 1.89
CA SER A 474 3.00 -3.23 0.46
C SER A 474 1.96 -3.82 -0.48
N ASN A 475 1.32 -4.93 -0.11
CA ASN A 475 0.25 -5.56 -0.91
C ASN A 475 -1.08 -4.79 -0.92
N THR A 476 -1.20 -3.70 -0.15
CA THR A 476 -2.37 -2.80 -0.14
C THR A 476 -2.16 -1.54 -0.97
N LEU A 477 -0.99 -1.40 -1.56
CA LEU A 477 -0.62 -0.26 -2.40
C LEU A 477 -1.22 -0.41 -3.80
N SER A 478 -1.59 0.71 -4.41
CA SER A 478 -1.90 0.76 -5.84
C SER A 478 -0.61 0.59 -6.68
N GLY A 479 -0.76 0.27 -7.96
CA GLY A 479 0.38 0.15 -8.88
C GLY A 479 1.21 1.44 -8.92
N GLY A 480 0.57 2.59 -9.03
CA GLY A 480 1.24 3.90 -9.02
C GLY A 480 1.92 4.24 -7.68
N GLU A 481 1.32 3.91 -6.53
CA GLU A 481 1.97 4.06 -5.22
C GLU A 481 3.23 3.22 -5.13
N SER A 482 3.16 1.94 -5.56
CA SER A 482 4.31 1.02 -5.56
C SER A 482 5.44 1.51 -6.46
N GLN A 483 5.10 2.00 -7.65
CA GLN A 483 6.07 2.56 -8.61
C GLN A 483 6.80 3.78 -8.04
N ARG A 484 6.07 4.70 -7.40
CA ARG A 484 6.67 5.89 -6.77
C ARG A 484 7.56 5.53 -5.58
N ILE A 485 7.21 4.50 -4.80
CA ILE A 485 8.09 3.97 -3.75
C ILE A 485 9.40 3.46 -4.35
N ASN A 486 9.35 2.69 -5.45
CA ASN A 486 10.55 2.22 -6.14
C ASN A 486 11.39 3.38 -6.70
N LEU A 487 10.74 4.43 -7.22
CA LEU A 487 11.42 5.64 -7.66
C LEU A 487 12.18 6.33 -6.52
N THR A 488 11.56 6.48 -5.34
CA THR A 488 12.23 7.09 -4.17
C THR A 488 13.41 6.28 -3.68
N THR A 489 13.33 4.96 -3.73
CA THR A 489 14.44 4.06 -3.36
C THR A 489 15.62 4.25 -4.33
N SER A 490 15.33 4.37 -5.62
CA SER A 490 16.34 4.60 -6.66
C SER A 490 17.02 5.96 -6.51
N LEU A 491 16.28 7.00 -6.15
CA LEU A 491 16.82 8.35 -5.86
C LEU A 491 17.73 8.34 -4.63
N GLY A 492 17.32 7.62 -3.58
CA GLY A 492 18.12 7.46 -2.36
C GLY A 492 19.45 6.75 -2.58
N SER A 493 19.61 5.98 -3.66
CA SER A 493 20.84 5.26 -3.97
C SER A 493 21.95 6.14 -4.56
N SER A 494 21.68 7.40 -4.92
CA SER A 494 22.62 8.39 -5.48
C SER A 494 23.46 7.88 -6.67
N LEU A 495 22.90 6.98 -7.49
CA LEU A 495 23.56 6.47 -8.68
C LEU A 495 23.68 7.55 -9.75
N VAL A 496 24.86 7.72 -10.32
CA VAL A 496 25.16 8.72 -11.37
C VAL A 496 25.56 8.01 -12.65
N GLY A 497 25.22 8.62 -13.80
CA GLY A 497 25.57 8.10 -15.12
C GLY A 497 24.78 6.86 -15.54
N SER A 498 23.61 6.63 -14.93
CA SER A 498 22.70 5.53 -15.22
C SER A 498 21.57 5.94 -16.19
N LEU A 499 20.92 4.96 -16.79
CA LEU A 499 19.69 5.13 -17.57
C LEU A 499 18.51 4.66 -16.74
N TYR A 500 17.61 5.59 -16.39
CA TYR A 500 16.34 5.30 -15.75
C TYR A 500 15.23 5.22 -16.79
N ILE A 501 14.47 4.14 -16.79
CA ILE A 501 13.34 3.94 -17.68
C ILE A 501 12.08 3.76 -16.82
N LEU A 502 11.12 4.67 -16.97
CA LEU A 502 9.88 4.69 -16.19
C LEU A 502 8.68 4.45 -17.11
N ASP A 503 7.73 3.63 -16.64
CA ASP A 503 6.49 3.32 -17.35
C ASP A 503 5.32 4.07 -16.73
N GLU A 504 4.82 5.09 -17.42
CA GLU A 504 3.66 5.91 -17.04
C GLU A 504 3.67 6.33 -15.54
N PRO A 505 4.72 7.03 -15.05
CA PRO A 505 4.85 7.36 -13.63
C PRO A 505 3.79 8.36 -13.12
N SER A 506 3.04 9.04 -14.00
CA SER A 506 1.92 9.94 -13.65
C SER A 506 0.63 9.23 -13.28
N ILE A 507 0.55 7.91 -13.46
CA ILE A 507 -0.70 7.14 -13.22
C ILE A 507 -1.29 7.41 -11.83
N GLY A 508 -2.60 7.74 -11.81
CA GLY A 508 -3.35 8.00 -10.58
C GLY A 508 -2.90 9.25 -9.83
N LEU A 509 -2.13 10.13 -10.47
CA LEU A 509 -1.75 11.41 -9.92
C LEU A 509 -2.73 12.51 -10.32
N HIS A 510 -3.02 13.39 -9.39
CA HIS A 510 -3.59 14.69 -9.69
C HIS A 510 -2.51 15.62 -10.28
N SER A 511 -2.88 16.55 -11.18
CA SER A 511 -1.92 17.46 -11.84
C SER A 511 -0.97 18.17 -10.86
N ARG A 512 -1.44 18.53 -9.65
CA ARG A 512 -0.59 19.08 -8.57
C ARG A 512 0.56 18.12 -8.18
N ASP A 513 0.27 16.83 -8.09
CA ASP A 513 1.25 15.83 -7.69
C ASP A 513 2.15 15.45 -8.88
N THR A 514 1.64 15.55 -10.12
CA THR A 514 2.42 15.47 -11.37
C THR A 514 3.50 16.57 -11.42
N ASP A 515 3.20 17.80 -11.04
CA ASP A 515 4.20 18.90 -10.98
C ASP A 515 5.35 18.57 -10.01
N ARG A 516 5.05 17.89 -8.90
CA ARG A 516 6.09 17.44 -7.95
C ARG A 516 6.94 16.33 -8.56
N LEU A 517 6.30 15.35 -9.20
CA LEU A 517 7.00 14.26 -9.89
C LEU A 517 7.95 14.78 -10.97
N ILE A 518 7.52 15.79 -11.75
CA ILE A 518 8.35 16.44 -12.79
C ILE A 518 9.63 17.04 -12.17
N ARG A 519 9.53 17.69 -11.01
CA ARG A 519 10.71 18.21 -10.30
C ARG A 519 11.68 17.09 -9.92
N VAL A 520 11.17 16.00 -9.37
CA VAL A 520 11.97 14.84 -9.00
C VAL A 520 12.66 14.19 -10.22
N LEU A 521 11.98 14.08 -11.37
CA LEU A 521 12.58 13.57 -12.61
C LEU A 521 13.67 14.49 -13.15
N LYS A 522 13.49 15.81 -13.02
CA LYS A 522 14.51 16.81 -13.40
C LYS A 522 15.73 16.74 -12.45
N GLU A 523 15.52 16.60 -11.15
CA GLU A 523 16.61 16.42 -10.19
C GLU A 523 17.41 15.15 -10.50
N LEU A 524 16.74 14.03 -10.83
CA LEU A 524 17.39 12.79 -11.22
C LEU A 524 18.25 12.97 -12.48
N ARG A 525 17.80 13.74 -13.47
CA ARG A 525 18.56 14.13 -14.65
C ARG A 525 19.76 15.02 -14.27
N ASP A 526 19.54 16.02 -13.42
CA ASP A 526 20.54 17.06 -13.09
C ASP A 526 21.72 16.48 -12.29
N ILE A 527 21.53 15.37 -11.59
CA ILE A 527 22.60 14.57 -10.96
C ILE A 527 23.52 13.92 -12.01
N GLY A 528 23.13 13.88 -13.29
CA GLY A 528 23.92 13.32 -14.40
C GLY A 528 23.40 11.97 -14.91
N ASN A 529 22.11 11.70 -14.76
CA ASN A 529 21.46 10.51 -15.30
C ASN A 529 20.70 10.81 -16.59
N THR A 530 20.48 9.77 -17.39
CA THR A 530 19.55 9.80 -18.52
C THR A 530 18.19 9.27 -18.03
N VAL A 531 17.14 10.06 -18.19
CA VAL A 531 15.80 9.69 -17.71
C VAL A 531 14.88 9.53 -18.92
N VAL A 532 14.43 8.32 -19.17
CA VAL A 532 13.48 7.97 -20.24
C VAL A 532 12.13 7.64 -19.61
N VAL A 533 11.08 8.32 -20.03
CA VAL A 533 9.73 8.13 -19.50
C VAL A 533 8.78 7.77 -20.66
N VAL A 534 8.12 6.64 -20.57
CA VAL A 534 7.00 6.31 -21.46
C VAL A 534 5.76 6.97 -20.90
N GLU A 535 5.18 7.92 -21.62
CA GLU A 535 4.11 8.75 -21.04
C GLU A 535 3.07 9.23 -22.03
N HIS A 536 1.89 9.55 -21.47
CA HIS A 536 0.74 10.13 -22.16
C HIS A 536 0.27 11.43 -21.50
N ASP A 537 0.76 11.72 -20.28
CA ASP A 537 0.39 12.93 -19.53
C ASP A 537 1.00 14.18 -20.19
N GLU A 538 0.15 15.18 -20.48
CA GLU A 538 0.55 16.39 -21.15
C GLU A 538 1.59 17.19 -20.36
N ASP A 539 1.43 17.26 -19.03
CA ASP A 539 2.31 18.04 -18.17
C ASP A 539 3.74 17.48 -18.19
N ILE A 540 3.88 16.15 -18.16
CA ILE A 540 5.18 15.48 -18.28
C ILE A 540 5.78 15.70 -19.68
N LEU A 541 4.97 15.52 -20.74
CA LEU A 541 5.45 15.72 -22.11
C LEU A 541 5.94 17.16 -22.34
N ARG A 542 5.24 18.16 -21.82
CA ARG A 542 5.62 19.57 -21.91
C ARG A 542 6.87 19.97 -21.14
N HIS A 543 7.33 19.13 -20.21
CA HIS A 543 8.51 19.38 -19.38
C HIS A 543 9.73 18.51 -19.73
N ALA A 544 9.60 17.60 -20.70
CA ALA A 544 10.72 16.83 -21.21
C ALA A 544 11.71 17.71 -22.00
N ASP A 545 12.98 17.33 -22.03
CA ASP A 545 13.99 18.00 -22.85
C ASP A 545 13.92 17.52 -24.32
N TYR A 546 13.58 16.24 -24.51
CA TYR A 546 13.57 15.57 -25.80
C TYR A 546 12.33 14.69 -25.94
N LEU A 547 11.68 14.73 -27.09
CA LEU A 547 10.48 13.96 -27.40
C LEU A 547 10.78 12.95 -28.50
N ILE A 548 10.36 11.70 -28.28
CA ILE A 548 10.33 10.62 -29.26
C ILE A 548 8.87 10.19 -29.40
N ASP A 549 8.26 10.40 -30.57
CA ASP A 549 6.88 10.02 -30.83
C ASP A 549 6.84 8.78 -31.72
N VAL A 550 6.22 7.70 -31.17
CA VAL A 550 6.11 6.40 -31.83
C VAL A 550 4.70 6.24 -32.40
N GLY A 551 4.61 6.04 -33.71
CA GLY A 551 3.29 5.99 -34.38
C GLY A 551 3.39 5.42 -35.79
N PRO A 552 2.54 5.91 -36.72
CA PRO A 552 1.47 6.90 -36.52
C PRO A 552 0.27 6.39 -35.73
N ASP A 553 -0.07 5.09 -35.89
CA ASP A 553 -1.23 4.45 -35.27
C ASP A 553 -0.82 3.26 -34.41
N ALA A 554 -1.76 2.42 -34.02
CA ALA A 554 -1.55 1.24 -33.19
C ALA A 554 -1.26 -0.03 -34.01
N GLY A 555 -0.64 -1.01 -33.37
CA GLY A 555 -0.41 -2.35 -33.92
C GLY A 555 0.41 -2.35 -35.22
N GLN A 556 -0.08 -2.97 -36.28
CA GLN A 556 0.61 -3.06 -37.58
C GLN A 556 0.81 -1.71 -38.27
N HIS A 557 -0.04 -0.75 -37.98
CA HIS A 557 0.05 0.62 -38.52
C HIS A 557 0.93 1.54 -37.67
N GLY A 558 1.41 1.04 -36.50
CA GLY A 558 2.39 1.71 -35.65
C GLY A 558 3.83 1.27 -35.90
N GLY A 559 4.68 1.44 -34.89
CA GLY A 559 6.05 0.94 -34.86
C GLY A 559 7.08 1.75 -35.62
N GLU A 560 6.76 2.98 -36.03
CA GLU A 560 7.67 3.91 -36.68
C GLU A 560 7.95 5.12 -35.79
N ILE A 561 9.12 5.75 -35.92
CA ILE A 561 9.36 7.05 -35.30
C ILE A 561 8.74 8.12 -36.20
N VAL A 562 7.71 8.78 -35.70
CA VAL A 562 7.00 9.83 -36.46
C VAL A 562 7.52 11.24 -36.14
N TYR A 563 8.16 11.37 -34.99
CA TYR A 563 8.87 12.58 -34.60
C TYR A 563 10.00 12.24 -33.61
N GLU A 564 11.15 12.92 -33.75
CA GLU A 564 12.22 12.95 -32.75
C GLU A 564 12.84 14.35 -32.73
N GLY A 565 13.11 14.90 -31.55
CA GLY A 565 13.72 16.22 -31.44
C GLY A 565 13.56 16.85 -30.06
N ASN A 566 14.19 18.02 -29.90
CA ASN A 566 14.03 18.81 -28.69
C ASN A 566 12.60 19.35 -28.59
N LEU A 567 12.09 19.52 -27.39
CA LEU A 567 10.73 20.06 -27.18
C LEU A 567 10.58 21.49 -27.72
N ALA A 568 11.63 22.30 -27.72
CA ALA A 568 11.63 23.63 -28.32
C ALA A 568 11.30 23.61 -29.81
N ASP A 569 11.79 22.57 -30.54
CA ASP A 569 11.51 22.39 -31.97
C ASP A 569 10.07 21.94 -32.22
N VAL A 570 9.48 21.19 -31.27
CA VAL A 570 8.04 20.83 -31.28
C VAL A 570 7.20 22.12 -31.30
N TYR A 571 7.47 23.06 -30.41
CA TYR A 571 6.70 24.33 -30.34
C TYR A 571 6.97 25.28 -31.52
N ALA A 572 8.11 25.15 -32.17
CA ALA A 572 8.41 25.88 -33.40
C ALA A 572 7.64 25.37 -34.63
N GLN A 573 7.08 24.17 -34.57
CA GLN A 573 6.33 23.53 -35.66
C GLN A 573 4.98 24.22 -35.89
N LYS A 574 4.90 25.04 -36.95
CA LYS A 574 3.70 25.82 -37.30
C LYS A 574 2.67 25.03 -38.12
N GLU A 575 3.10 23.99 -38.81
CA GLU A 575 2.23 23.22 -39.67
C GLU A 575 1.77 21.92 -38.97
N LYS A 576 0.53 21.52 -39.20
CA LYS A 576 -0.01 20.26 -38.72
C LYS A 576 0.74 19.10 -39.34
N LEU A 577 1.31 18.23 -38.49
CA LEU A 577 1.96 17.02 -38.94
C LEU A 577 0.93 15.94 -39.25
N THR A 578 0.96 15.38 -40.43
CA THR A 578 -0.03 14.36 -40.84
C THR A 578 0.09 13.05 -40.11
N ARG A 579 1.26 12.75 -39.51
CA ARG A 579 1.61 11.45 -38.90
C ARG A 579 1.80 11.49 -37.38
N SER A 580 1.92 12.65 -36.74
CA SER A 580 2.13 12.78 -35.29
C SER A 580 0.92 13.38 -34.63
N HIS A 581 0.15 12.57 -33.92
CA HIS A 581 -0.96 13.04 -33.09
C HIS A 581 -0.47 13.79 -31.85
N THR A 582 0.65 13.34 -31.25
CA THR A 582 1.24 13.96 -30.06
C THR A 582 1.67 15.40 -30.31
N VAL A 583 2.46 15.62 -31.39
CA VAL A 583 2.94 16.96 -31.73
C VAL A 583 1.78 17.90 -32.07
N ASN A 584 0.78 17.44 -32.80
CA ASN A 584 -0.39 18.22 -33.14
C ASN A 584 -1.18 18.65 -31.90
N TYR A 585 -1.30 17.76 -30.92
CA TYR A 585 -1.99 18.06 -29.66
C TYR A 585 -1.18 19.08 -28.84
N LEU A 586 0.13 18.87 -28.67
CA LEU A 586 1.00 19.78 -27.92
C LEU A 586 1.03 21.21 -28.49
N ASN A 587 0.88 21.33 -29.82
CA ASN A 587 0.83 22.63 -30.53
C ASN A 587 -0.60 23.21 -30.66
N GLY A 588 -1.62 22.52 -30.12
CA GLY A 588 -3.00 22.98 -30.17
C GLY A 588 -3.70 22.83 -31.54
N HIS A 589 -3.08 22.14 -32.51
CA HIS A 589 -3.72 21.83 -33.79
C HIS A 589 -4.87 20.81 -33.64
N ASP A 590 -4.70 19.90 -32.72
CA ASP A 590 -5.73 18.96 -32.27
C ASP A 590 -6.04 19.19 -30.80
N HIS A 591 -7.31 19.13 -30.41
CA HIS A 591 -7.75 19.29 -29.03
C HIS A 591 -9.02 18.51 -28.75
N ILE A 592 -9.26 18.16 -27.49
CA ILE A 592 -10.54 17.59 -27.05
C ILE A 592 -11.50 18.78 -26.82
N PRO A 593 -12.63 18.85 -27.57
CA PRO A 593 -13.54 19.99 -27.47
C PRO A 593 -14.27 20.00 -26.13
N VAL A 594 -14.60 21.20 -25.66
CA VAL A 594 -15.49 21.39 -24.51
C VAL A 594 -16.95 21.27 -25.02
N PRO A 595 -17.85 20.56 -24.33
CA PRO A 595 -19.25 20.52 -24.71
C PRO A 595 -19.90 21.90 -24.72
N THR A 596 -20.71 22.19 -25.73
CA THR A 596 -21.41 23.47 -25.88
C THR A 596 -22.49 23.68 -24.82
N SER A 597 -23.03 22.61 -24.24
CA SER A 597 -24.03 22.64 -23.18
C SER A 597 -23.83 21.45 -22.24
N ARG A 598 -24.19 21.61 -20.96
CA ARG A 598 -24.22 20.56 -19.97
C ARG A 598 -25.60 19.94 -19.89
N ARG A 599 -25.66 18.62 -19.65
CA ARG A 599 -26.93 17.94 -19.43
C ARG A 599 -27.55 18.39 -18.10
N CYS A 600 -28.83 18.75 -18.15
CA CYS A 600 -29.58 19.06 -16.93
C CYS A 600 -30.05 17.75 -16.29
N TRP A 601 -30.07 17.71 -14.96
CA TRP A 601 -30.56 16.59 -14.17
C TRP A 601 -31.51 17.06 -13.08
N ASN A 602 -32.44 16.20 -12.70
CA ASN A 602 -33.42 16.44 -11.64
C ASN A 602 -33.51 15.29 -10.64
N GLN A 603 -32.81 14.20 -10.89
CA GLN A 603 -32.80 12.97 -10.11
C GLN A 603 -31.39 12.68 -9.64
N ALA A 604 -31.26 12.20 -8.39
CA ALA A 604 -29.95 11.90 -7.83
C ALA A 604 -30.02 10.81 -6.75
N ILE A 605 -28.90 10.13 -6.57
CA ILE A 605 -28.61 9.30 -5.40
C ILE A 605 -27.93 10.18 -4.36
N ILE A 606 -28.35 10.05 -3.10
CA ILE A 606 -27.76 10.80 -2.00
C ILE A 606 -27.18 9.81 -0.99
N ILE A 607 -25.88 9.89 -0.74
CA ILE A 607 -25.21 9.18 0.33
C ILE A 607 -25.13 10.14 1.52
N LYS A 608 -25.67 9.74 2.67
CA LYS A 608 -25.63 10.51 3.91
C LYS A 608 -24.55 9.97 4.85
N GLY A 609 -23.72 10.86 5.40
CA GLY A 609 -22.80 10.57 6.48
C GLY A 609 -21.73 9.53 6.13
N ALA A 610 -21.12 9.58 4.95
CA ALA A 610 -20.07 8.66 4.52
C ALA A 610 -18.81 8.78 5.38
N ARG A 611 -18.34 7.68 6.02
CA ARG A 611 -17.25 7.67 7.03
C ARG A 611 -16.22 6.57 6.87
N MET A 612 -15.97 6.11 5.70
CA MET A 612 -14.95 5.08 5.47
C MET A 612 -13.55 5.69 5.37
N ASN A 613 -12.55 5.09 6.02
CA ASN A 613 -11.15 5.52 6.04
C ASN A 613 -11.00 6.99 6.50
N ASN A 614 -10.58 7.87 5.59
CA ASN A 614 -10.38 9.29 5.89
C ASN A 614 -11.64 10.16 5.70
N LEU A 615 -12.75 9.63 5.19
CA LEU A 615 -13.99 10.39 4.98
C LEU A 615 -14.57 10.90 6.31
N LYS A 616 -14.99 12.16 6.34
CA LYS A 616 -15.37 12.89 7.56
C LYS A 616 -16.89 12.98 7.78
N GLY A 617 -17.65 11.97 7.39
CA GLY A 617 -19.11 11.97 7.53
C GLY A 617 -19.78 12.88 6.50
N ILE A 618 -19.32 12.83 5.27
CA ILE A 618 -19.78 13.70 4.19
C ILE A 618 -21.10 13.24 3.61
N ASP A 619 -21.91 14.20 3.20
CA ASP A 619 -23.11 13.99 2.39
C ASP A 619 -22.78 14.24 0.93
N VAL A 620 -23.08 13.30 0.04
CA VAL A 620 -22.72 13.36 -1.38
C VAL A 620 -23.95 13.16 -2.23
N LYS A 621 -24.12 14.03 -3.23
CA LYS A 621 -25.21 13.98 -4.20
C LYS A 621 -24.70 13.58 -5.57
N LEU A 622 -25.18 12.47 -6.09
CA LEU A 622 -24.77 11.86 -7.35
C LEU A 622 -25.91 11.92 -8.38
N PRO A 623 -25.84 12.83 -9.36
CA PRO A 623 -26.85 12.97 -10.40
C PRO A 623 -27.02 11.71 -11.25
N LEU A 624 -28.23 11.46 -11.71
CA LEU A 624 -28.57 10.38 -12.64
C LEU A 624 -28.64 10.86 -14.10
N ASN A 625 -28.44 9.93 -15.04
CA ASN A 625 -28.49 10.13 -16.49
C ASN A 625 -27.53 11.19 -17.04
N VAL A 626 -26.44 11.40 -16.34
CA VAL A 626 -25.36 12.34 -16.70
C VAL A 626 -24.00 11.72 -16.43
N MET A 627 -22.93 12.41 -16.85
CA MET A 627 -21.54 12.07 -16.54
C MET A 627 -21.07 12.86 -15.33
N THR A 628 -20.91 12.17 -14.20
CA THR A 628 -20.32 12.73 -12.98
C THR A 628 -18.86 12.32 -12.85
N VAL A 629 -17.96 13.28 -12.64
CA VAL A 629 -16.54 13.02 -12.40
C VAL A 629 -16.22 13.30 -10.92
N VAL A 630 -15.67 12.30 -10.25
CA VAL A 630 -15.18 12.43 -8.87
C VAL A 630 -13.67 12.63 -8.91
N THR A 631 -13.23 13.82 -8.57
CA THR A 631 -11.84 14.26 -8.65
C THR A 631 -11.28 14.64 -7.28
N GLY A 632 -10.03 15.06 -7.23
CA GLY A 632 -9.32 15.51 -6.03
C GLY A 632 -7.93 14.90 -5.92
N VAL A 633 -7.12 15.40 -5.01
CA VAL A 633 -5.73 14.97 -4.82
C VAL A 633 -5.62 13.48 -4.46
N SER A 634 -4.42 12.91 -4.65
CA SER A 634 -4.16 11.51 -4.29
C SER A 634 -4.39 11.30 -2.79
N GLY A 635 -5.10 10.19 -2.42
CA GLY A 635 -5.44 9.91 -1.03
C GLY A 635 -6.57 10.76 -0.42
N SER A 636 -7.32 11.56 -1.19
CA SER A 636 -8.42 12.41 -0.69
C SER A 636 -9.69 11.64 -0.27
N GLY A 637 -9.82 10.35 -0.65
CA GLY A 637 -10.95 9.50 -0.28
C GLY A 637 -11.90 9.10 -1.41
N LYS A 638 -11.59 9.42 -2.67
CA LYS A 638 -12.40 9.08 -3.87
C LYS A 638 -12.81 7.62 -3.95
N SER A 639 -11.82 6.72 -3.88
CA SER A 639 -12.06 5.27 -3.94
C SER A 639 -12.83 4.76 -2.72
N SER A 640 -12.62 5.35 -1.54
CA SER A 640 -13.38 5.02 -0.34
C SER A 640 -14.86 5.36 -0.51
N LEU A 641 -15.17 6.51 -1.08
CA LEU A 641 -16.55 6.96 -1.34
C LEU A 641 -17.24 6.06 -2.38
N ILE A 642 -16.62 5.88 -3.53
CA ILE A 642 -17.26 5.24 -4.69
C ILE A 642 -17.17 3.72 -4.63
N LYS A 643 -15.94 3.16 -4.49
CA LYS A 643 -15.73 1.70 -4.46
C LYS A 643 -16.07 1.09 -3.10
N GLY A 644 -15.78 1.81 -2.03
CA GLY A 644 -15.94 1.29 -0.67
C GLY A 644 -17.34 1.48 -0.10
N ILE A 645 -18.10 2.49 -0.53
CA ILE A 645 -19.45 2.77 -0.01
C ILE A 645 -20.51 2.66 -1.10
N LEU A 646 -20.46 3.50 -2.14
CA LEU A 646 -21.55 3.58 -3.14
C LEU A 646 -21.81 2.24 -3.84
N TYR A 647 -20.77 1.66 -4.42
CA TYR A 647 -20.88 0.43 -5.22
C TYR A 647 -21.45 -0.75 -4.43
N PRO A 648 -20.88 -1.15 -3.26
CA PRO A 648 -21.41 -2.26 -2.50
C PRO A 648 -22.76 -1.94 -1.85
N ALA A 649 -23.04 -0.67 -1.47
CA ALA A 649 -24.32 -0.28 -0.92
C ALA A 649 -25.44 -0.43 -1.95
N LEU A 650 -25.25 0.10 -3.18
CA LEU A 650 -26.22 -0.02 -4.25
C LEU A 650 -26.47 -1.48 -4.65
N LYS A 651 -25.43 -2.29 -4.81
CA LYS A 651 -25.59 -3.71 -5.12
C LYS A 651 -26.47 -4.44 -4.10
N ARG A 652 -26.26 -4.16 -2.81
CA ARG A 652 -27.09 -4.76 -1.76
C ARG A 652 -28.53 -4.28 -1.80
N HIS A 653 -28.76 -3.01 -2.10
CA HIS A 653 -30.14 -2.47 -2.26
C HIS A 653 -30.85 -3.03 -3.49
N LEU A 654 -30.09 -3.54 -4.47
CA LEU A 654 -30.59 -4.23 -5.67
C LEU A 654 -30.64 -5.77 -5.51
N ASP A 655 -30.51 -6.27 -4.28
CA ASP A 655 -30.46 -7.71 -3.95
C ASP A 655 -29.34 -8.50 -4.63
N GLU A 656 -28.26 -7.81 -5.07
CA GLU A 656 -27.07 -8.45 -5.62
C GLU A 656 -26.04 -8.80 -4.53
N VAL A 657 -25.26 -9.85 -4.79
CA VAL A 657 -24.16 -10.24 -3.90
C VAL A 657 -23.05 -9.20 -3.98
N ALA A 658 -22.75 -8.57 -2.85
CA ALA A 658 -21.70 -7.57 -2.74
C ALA A 658 -20.95 -7.65 -1.41
N GLU A 659 -19.75 -7.08 -1.40
CA GLU A 659 -18.99 -6.86 -0.18
C GLU A 659 -19.78 -5.98 0.81
N ILE A 660 -19.32 -5.97 2.07
CA ILE A 660 -19.91 -5.09 3.08
C ILE A 660 -19.50 -3.66 2.77
N PRO A 661 -20.46 -2.72 2.59
CA PRO A 661 -20.12 -1.32 2.35
C PRO A 661 -19.41 -0.71 3.56
N GLY A 662 -18.58 0.29 3.31
CA GLY A 662 -18.04 1.14 4.36
C GLY A 662 -19.13 1.92 5.10
N GLU A 663 -18.77 2.60 6.15
CA GLU A 663 -19.71 3.30 7.03
C GLU A 663 -20.45 4.45 6.32
N TYR A 664 -21.76 4.43 6.37
CA TYR A 664 -22.65 5.51 5.91
C TYR A 664 -23.96 5.45 6.71
N VAL A 665 -24.64 6.59 6.83
CA VAL A 665 -25.89 6.68 7.58
C VAL A 665 -27.06 6.16 6.77
N ALA A 666 -27.27 6.67 5.55
CA ALA A 666 -28.38 6.30 4.69
C ALA A 666 -28.04 6.48 3.20
N LEU A 667 -28.72 5.71 2.36
CA LEU A 667 -28.77 5.89 0.91
C LEU A 667 -30.18 6.34 0.53
N GLU A 668 -30.30 7.59 0.09
CA GLU A 668 -31.56 8.27 -0.20
C GLU A 668 -31.67 8.63 -1.69
N GLY A 669 -32.79 9.21 -2.09
CA GLY A 669 -33.02 9.70 -3.44
C GLY A 669 -33.55 8.63 -4.40
N ASP A 670 -33.24 8.80 -5.68
CA ASP A 670 -33.84 8.10 -6.81
C ASP A 670 -33.14 6.78 -7.19
N TRP A 671 -32.39 6.15 -6.28
CA TRP A 671 -31.62 4.94 -6.55
C TRP A 671 -32.45 3.77 -7.12
N ARG A 672 -33.77 3.73 -6.84
CA ARG A 672 -34.67 2.70 -7.36
C ARG A 672 -34.88 2.73 -8.87
N GLN A 673 -34.46 3.80 -9.54
CA GLN A 673 -34.51 3.87 -11.01
C GLN A 673 -33.37 3.07 -11.64
N ILE A 674 -32.32 2.78 -10.91
CA ILE A 674 -31.20 1.94 -11.34
C ILE A 674 -31.61 0.48 -11.17
N ARG A 675 -31.33 -0.35 -12.18
CA ARG A 675 -31.56 -1.79 -12.16
C ARG A 675 -30.28 -2.58 -11.96
N HIS A 676 -29.17 -2.08 -12.48
CA HIS A 676 -27.86 -2.72 -12.39
C HIS A 676 -26.78 -1.70 -12.04
N VAL A 677 -25.74 -2.18 -11.34
CA VAL A 677 -24.55 -1.38 -11.04
C VAL A 677 -23.33 -2.15 -11.49
N GLU A 678 -22.54 -1.56 -12.37
CA GLU A 678 -21.36 -2.18 -12.94
C GLU A 678 -20.10 -1.36 -12.64
N MET A 679 -19.06 -2.04 -12.10
CA MET A 679 -17.74 -1.47 -11.88
C MET A 679 -16.82 -1.87 -13.01
N VAL A 680 -16.32 -0.90 -13.75
CA VAL A 680 -15.35 -1.09 -14.84
C VAL A 680 -13.98 -0.63 -14.35
N ASP A 681 -13.22 -1.57 -13.83
CA ASP A 681 -11.88 -1.38 -13.28
C ASP A 681 -10.79 -1.93 -14.21
N GLN A 682 -9.52 -1.71 -13.84
CA GLN A 682 -8.34 -2.15 -14.59
C GLN A 682 -7.98 -3.64 -14.38
N ASN A 683 -8.73 -4.37 -13.54
CA ASN A 683 -8.47 -5.79 -13.34
C ASN A 683 -8.66 -6.59 -14.64
N PRO A 684 -7.86 -7.65 -14.85
CA PRO A 684 -8.01 -8.52 -16.01
C PRO A 684 -9.44 -9.04 -16.19
N ILE A 685 -9.89 -9.17 -17.42
CA ILE A 685 -11.24 -9.68 -17.78
C ILE A 685 -11.47 -11.15 -17.36
N GLY A 686 -10.46 -11.81 -16.82
CA GLY A 686 -10.53 -13.15 -16.26
C GLY A 686 -9.23 -13.57 -15.62
N LYS A 687 -9.31 -14.47 -14.65
CA LYS A 687 -8.14 -14.97 -13.88
C LYS A 687 -7.31 -16.03 -14.64
N SER A 688 -7.84 -16.55 -15.73
CA SER A 688 -7.18 -17.63 -16.52
C SER A 688 -6.37 -17.02 -17.66
N SER A 689 -5.20 -17.57 -17.95
CA SER A 689 -4.39 -17.28 -19.15
C SER A 689 -5.14 -17.50 -20.47
N ARG A 690 -6.28 -18.21 -20.43
CA ARG A 690 -7.18 -18.50 -21.56
C ARG A 690 -8.25 -17.44 -21.78
N SER A 691 -8.45 -16.51 -20.84
CA SER A 691 -9.37 -15.40 -21.02
C SER A 691 -8.84 -14.45 -22.09
N ASN A 692 -9.70 -14.07 -23.04
CA ASN A 692 -9.32 -13.21 -24.17
C ASN A 692 -10.50 -12.31 -24.61
N PRO A 693 -10.24 -11.26 -25.40
CA PRO A 693 -11.25 -10.30 -25.84
C PRO A 693 -12.41 -10.95 -26.60
N ALA A 694 -12.13 -11.84 -27.56
CA ALA A 694 -13.16 -12.49 -28.39
C ALA A 694 -14.15 -13.31 -27.56
N THR A 695 -13.68 -14.00 -26.52
CA THR A 695 -14.53 -14.75 -25.60
C THR A 695 -15.35 -13.82 -24.73
N TYR A 696 -14.76 -12.72 -24.24
CA TYR A 696 -15.43 -11.80 -23.33
C TYR A 696 -16.61 -11.09 -24.02
N VAL A 697 -16.44 -10.60 -25.25
CA VAL A 697 -17.53 -10.00 -26.05
C VAL A 697 -18.47 -11.03 -26.68
N LYS A 698 -18.32 -12.31 -26.36
CA LYS A 698 -19.11 -13.45 -26.86
C LYS A 698 -19.05 -13.64 -28.38
N ALA A 699 -18.09 -13.06 -29.07
CA ALA A 699 -17.88 -13.30 -30.51
C ALA A 699 -17.40 -14.71 -30.78
N TYR A 700 -16.59 -15.27 -29.85
CA TYR A 700 -15.99 -16.59 -30.00
C TYR A 700 -17.01 -17.72 -30.05
N ASP A 701 -18.17 -17.60 -29.42
CA ASP A 701 -19.23 -18.60 -29.47
C ASP A 701 -19.80 -18.74 -30.92
N ALA A 702 -20.00 -17.64 -31.60
CA ALA A 702 -20.44 -17.63 -32.99
C ALA A 702 -19.35 -18.16 -33.95
N ILE A 703 -18.07 -17.86 -33.66
CA ILE A 703 -16.92 -18.38 -34.43
C ILE A 703 -16.84 -19.89 -34.28
N ARG A 704 -16.94 -20.45 -33.07
CA ARG A 704 -16.92 -21.89 -32.83
C ARG A 704 -18.03 -22.61 -33.58
N GLN A 705 -19.23 -22.04 -33.60
CA GLN A 705 -20.36 -22.60 -34.35
C GLN A 705 -20.10 -22.58 -35.86
N LEU A 706 -19.55 -21.47 -36.37
CA LEU A 706 -19.18 -21.36 -37.78
C LEU A 706 -18.19 -22.44 -38.23
N TYR A 707 -17.20 -22.78 -37.40
CA TYR A 707 -16.24 -23.84 -37.67
C TYR A 707 -16.85 -25.23 -37.55
N ALA A 708 -17.75 -25.45 -36.60
CA ALA A 708 -18.49 -26.72 -36.47
C ALA A 708 -19.40 -26.99 -37.69
N ASP A 709 -19.88 -25.94 -38.33
CA ASP A 709 -20.73 -26.07 -39.52
C ASP A 709 -19.97 -26.35 -40.82
N GLN A 710 -18.61 -26.30 -40.83
CA GLN A 710 -17.83 -26.61 -41.99
C GLN A 710 -17.95 -28.09 -42.43
N PRO A 711 -17.91 -28.41 -43.74
CA PRO A 711 -18.06 -29.76 -44.23
C PRO A 711 -17.08 -30.78 -43.58
N LEU A 712 -15.79 -30.43 -43.46
CA LEU A 712 -14.81 -31.28 -42.86
C LEU A 712 -15.07 -31.53 -41.36
N ALA A 713 -15.49 -30.51 -40.60
CA ALA A 713 -15.88 -30.66 -39.21
C ALA A 713 -17.05 -31.66 -39.03
N LYS A 714 -18.05 -31.57 -39.89
CA LYS A 714 -19.21 -32.49 -39.91
C LYS A 714 -18.79 -33.91 -40.24
N GLN A 715 -17.87 -34.11 -41.19
CA GLN A 715 -17.32 -35.40 -41.55
C GLN A 715 -16.54 -36.05 -40.40
N LEU A 716 -15.76 -35.24 -39.63
CA LEU A 716 -14.98 -35.68 -38.49
C LEU A 716 -15.82 -35.79 -37.20
N GLY A 717 -17.10 -35.43 -37.23
CA GLY A 717 -17.99 -35.44 -36.06
C GLY A 717 -17.66 -34.35 -35.02
N PHE A 718 -17.00 -33.27 -35.46
CA PHE A 718 -16.64 -32.17 -34.57
C PHE A 718 -17.84 -31.27 -34.31
N THR A 719 -18.02 -30.88 -33.05
CA THR A 719 -19.01 -29.94 -32.55
C THR A 719 -18.32 -28.63 -32.16
N ALA A 720 -19.06 -27.59 -31.85
CA ALA A 720 -18.53 -26.32 -31.36
C ALA A 720 -17.65 -26.48 -30.11
N GLN A 721 -17.78 -27.57 -29.38
CA GLN A 721 -16.93 -27.88 -28.22
C GLN A 721 -15.48 -28.19 -28.63
N HIS A 722 -15.25 -28.85 -29.76
CA HIS A 722 -13.90 -29.19 -30.26
C HIS A 722 -13.10 -27.95 -30.64
N PHE A 723 -13.77 -26.87 -31.02
CA PHE A 723 -13.17 -25.57 -31.32
C PHE A 723 -13.03 -24.69 -30.08
N SER A 724 -13.18 -25.26 -28.86
CA SER A 724 -12.97 -24.54 -27.60
C SER A 724 -11.63 -24.90 -26.99
N PHE A 725 -10.82 -23.89 -26.67
CA PHE A 725 -9.57 -24.08 -25.90
C PHE A 725 -9.84 -24.24 -24.38
N ASN A 726 -11.10 -24.11 -23.93
CA ASN A 726 -11.51 -24.28 -22.55
C ASN A 726 -12.09 -25.68 -22.24
N ALA A 727 -12.58 -26.38 -23.25
CA ALA A 727 -13.23 -27.69 -23.12
C ALA A 727 -12.32 -28.80 -23.66
N ASP A 728 -12.48 -30.00 -23.10
CA ASP A 728 -11.79 -31.18 -23.62
C ASP A 728 -12.39 -31.61 -24.96
N GLY A 729 -11.56 -32.27 -25.79
CA GLY A 729 -11.92 -32.76 -27.11
C GLY A 729 -10.99 -32.24 -28.18
N GLY A 730 -10.89 -30.93 -28.41
CA GLY A 730 -10.07 -30.36 -29.46
C GLY A 730 -8.87 -29.55 -28.99
N ARG A 731 -8.76 -29.18 -27.72
CA ARG A 731 -7.61 -28.47 -27.18
C ARG A 731 -6.38 -29.33 -27.04
N CYS A 732 -5.20 -28.73 -27.09
CA CYS A 732 -3.95 -29.41 -26.77
C CYS A 732 -3.99 -29.92 -25.32
N GLU A 733 -3.63 -31.18 -25.12
CA GLU A 733 -3.72 -31.83 -23.80
C GLU A 733 -2.61 -31.38 -22.85
N GLU A 734 -1.42 -31.09 -23.36
CA GLU A 734 -0.26 -30.69 -22.58
C GLU A 734 -0.44 -29.29 -21.98
N CYS A 735 -0.69 -28.27 -22.80
CA CYS A 735 -0.93 -26.91 -22.29
C CYS A 735 -2.40 -26.64 -21.94
N LYS A 736 -3.28 -27.63 -22.07
CA LYS A 736 -4.71 -27.52 -21.80
C LYS A 736 -5.38 -26.31 -22.48
N GLY A 737 -4.92 -25.99 -23.70
CA GLY A 737 -5.43 -24.88 -24.49
C GLY A 737 -4.83 -23.50 -24.18
N ALA A 738 -3.86 -23.38 -23.29
CA ALA A 738 -3.20 -22.13 -23.00
C ALA A 738 -2.23 -21.68 -24.10
N GLY A 739 -1.64 -22.62 -24.84
CA GLY A 739 -0.57 -22.37 -25.84
C GLY A 739 0.81 -22.22 -25.19
N VAL A 740 0.87 -21.99 -23.91
CA VAL A 740 2.10 -21.79 -23.11
C VAL A 740 2.06 -22.64 -21.85
N ILE A 741 3.24 -22.93 -21.32
CA ILE A 741 3.46 -23.61 -20.05
C ILE A 741 4.13 -22.61 -19.11
N THR A 742 3.48 -22.31 -17.99
CA THR A 742 4.01 -21.41 -16.97
C THR A 742 4.71 -22.22 -15.89
N VAL A 743 5.97 -21.95 -15.65
CA VAL A 743 6.76 -22.49 -14.54
C VAL A 743 6.83 -21.43 -13.45
N GLU A 744 6.13 -21.71 -12.34
CA GLU A 744 6.14 -20.80 -11.17
C GLU A 744 7.52 -20.84 -10.49
N MET A 745 8.12 -19.70 -10.32
CA MET A 745 9.42 -19.53 -9.66
C MET A 745 9.21 -18.88 -8.29
N GLN A 746 9.72 -19.53 -7.22
CA GLN A 746 9.48 -19.06 -5.84
C GLN A 746 10.09 -17.68 -5.51
N PHE A 747 11.18 -17.29 -6.19
CA PHE A 747 11.94 -16.07 -5.89
C PHE A 747 12.17 -15.15 -7.11
N MET A 748 11.61 -15.50 -8.26
CA MET A 748 11.75 -14.73 -9.51
C MET A 748 10.40 -14.67 -10.25
N ALA A 749 10.33 -13.86 -11.30
CA ALA A 749 9.15 -13.84 -12.17
C ALA A 749 8.92 -15.22 -12.81
N ASP A 750 7.64 -15.61 -12.95
CA ASP A 750 7.26 -16.88 -13.56
C ASP A 750 7.80 -16.98 -14.98
N LEU A 751 8.36 -18.14 -15.32
CA LEU A 751 8.87 -18.40 -16.67
C LEU A 751 7.74 -18.93 -17.56
N VAL A 752 7.46 -18.23 -18.64
CA VAL A 752 6.45 -18.62 -19.63
C VAL A 752 7.12 -19.20 -20.87
N LEU A 753 6.89 -20.48 -21.12
CA LEU A 753 7.46 -21.21 -22.26
C LEU A 753 6.37 -21.55 -23.28
N THR A 754 6.67 -21.45 -24.54
CA THR A 754 5.78 -21.94 -25.58
C THR A 754 5.61 -23.46 -25.48
N CYS A 755 4.37 -23.94 -25.53
CA CYS A 755 4.09 -25.39 -25.49
C CYS A 755 4.72 -26.11 -26.69
N GLU A 756 5.57 -27.08 -26.43
CA GLU A 756 6.28 -27.84 -27.49
C GLU A 756 5.34 -28.73 -28.31
N ALA A 757 4.28 -29.31 -27.71
CA ALA A 757 3.35 -30.18 -28.40
C ALA A 757 2.48 -29.45 -29.45
N CYS A 758 1.98 -28.26 -29.13
CA CYS A 758 1.15 -27.51 -30.07
C CYS A 758 1.85 -26.31 -30.71
N HIS A 759 3.11 -26.04 -30.36
CA HIS A 759 3.89 -24.88 -30.82
C HIS A 759 3.11 -23.55 -30.70
N GLY A 760 2.43 -23.37 -29.54
CA GLY A 760 1.61 -22.19 -29.26
C GLY A 760 0.20 -22.20 -29.85
N LYS A 761 -0.13 -23.16 -30.72
CA LYS A 761 -1.40 -23.17 -31.49
C LYS A 761 -2.65 -23.56 -30.69
N ARG A 762 -2.53 -23.97 -29.43
CA ARG A 762 -3.62 -24.26 -28.47
C ARG A 762 -4.49 -25.46 -28.78
N PHE A 763 -4.58 -25.94 -30.03
CA PHE A 763 -5.45 -26.99 -30.51
C PHE A 763 -4.69 -28.21 -30.99
N LYS A 764 -5.39 -29.34 -31.11
CA LYS A 764 -4.91 -30.55 -31.76
C LYS A 764 -4.78 -30.34 -33.28
N LYS A 765 -3.92 -31.09 -33.95
CA LYS A 765 -3.68 -31.00 -35.38
C LYS A 765 -4.96 -31.15 -36.21
N ASP A 766 -5.79 -32.15 -35.89
CA ASP A 766 -7.01 -32.49 -36.61
C ASP A 766 -8.02 -31.32 -36.61
N VAL A 767 -8.09 -30.59 -35.48
CA VAL A 767 -8.95 -29.40 -35.35
C VAL A 767 -8.45 -28.24 -36.22
N LEU A 768 -7.13 -28.12 -36.38
CA LEU A 768 -6.49 -27.08 -37.18
C LEU A 768 -6.62 -27.35 -38.72
N GLU A 769 -6.97 -28.56 -39.11
CA GLU A 769 -7.25 -28.90 -40.53
C GLU A 769 -8.57 -28.31 -40.99
N VAL A 770 -9.51 -28.05 -40.07
CA VAL A 770 -10.77 -27.41 -40.42
C VAL A 770 -10.55 -25.93 -40.69
N THR A 771 -10.92 -25.48 -41.90
CA THR A 771 -10.74 -24.11 -42.33
C THR A 771 -12.03 -23.46 -42.77
N PHE A 772 -12.13 -22.16 -42.57
CA PHE A 772 -13.12 -21.28 -43.16
C PHE A 772 -12.37 -20.28 -44.05
N HIS A 773 -12.57 -20.34 -45.38
CA HIS A 773 -11.87 -19.52 -46.38
C HIS A 773 -10.34 -19.50 -46.16
N ASN A 774 -9.73 -20.69 -46.08
CA ASN A 774 -8.31 -20.93 -45.90
C ASN A 774 -7.72 -20.43 -44.56
N LYS A 775 -8.53 -20.11 -43.56
CA LYS A 775 -8.11 -19.74 -42.20
C LYS A 775 -8.63 -20.79 -41.22
N ASN A 776 -7.76 -21.36 -40.41
CA ASN A 776 -8.16 -22.23 -39.33
C ASN A 776 -8.51 -21.44 -38.06
N ILE A 777 -8.98 -22.10 -37.03
CA ILE A 777 -9.46 -21.43 -35.80
C ILE A 777 -8.28 -20.67 -35.08
N TYR A 778 -7.06 -21.16 -35.15
CA TYR A 778 -5.91 -20.47 -34.59
C TYR A 778 -5.55 -19.22 -35.40
N ASP A 779 -5.54 -19.31 -36.75
CA ASP A 779 -5.29 -18.15 -37.62
C ASP A 779 -6.27 -17.01 -37.34
N VAL A 780 -7.53 -17.33 -37.06
CA VAL A 780 -8.56 -16.34 -36.69
C VAL A 780 -8.28 -15.74 -35.31
N LEU A 781 -7.82 -16.52 -34.33
CA LEU A 781 -7.45 -16.00 -33.01
C LEU A 781 -6.22 -15.10 -33.04
N GLU A 782 -5.33 -15.29 -34.02
CA GLU A 782 -4.15 -14.45 -34.24
C GLU A 782 -4.44 -13.16 -35.02
N MET A 783 -5.60 -13.07 -35.67
CA MET A 783 -6.02 -11.82 -36.31
C MET A 783 -6.22 -10.73 -35.28
N THR A 784 -5.90 -9.50 -35.63
CA THR A 784 -6.35 -8.33 -34.90
C THR A 784 -7.88 -8.18 -35.01
N VAL A 785 -8.48 -7.43 -34.10
CA VAL A 785 -9.93 -7.20 -34.12
C VAL A 785 -10.37 -6.55 -35.43
N SER A 786 -9.61 -5.56 -35.94
CA SER A 786 -9.92 -4.91 -37.24
C SER A 786 -9.81 -5.85 -38.39
N GLU A 787 -8.74 -6.67 -38.49
CA GLU A 787 -8.60 -7.70 -39.54
C GLU A 787 -9.74 -8.73 -39.50
N ALA A 788 -10.14 -9.14 -38.31
CA ALA A 788 -11.23 -10.08 -38.10
C ALA A 788 -12.57 -9.48 -38.51
N ILE A 789 -12.84 -8.21 -38.21
CA ILE A 789 -14.04 -7.50 -38.65
C ILE A 789 -14.08 -7.49 -40.21
N GLU A 790 -12.99 -7.08 -40.84
CA GLU A 790 -12.89 -7.02 -42.32
C GLU A 790 -13.06 -8.41 -42.96
N PHE A 791 -12.40 -9.43 -42.41
CA PHE A 791 -12.51 -10.80 -42.86
C PHE A 791 -13.94 -11.35 -42.76
N PHE A 792 -14.57 -11.22 -41.60
CA PHE A 792 -15.91 -11.75 -41.41
C PHE A 792 -17.00 -10.93 -42.13
N ASP A 793 -16.82 -9.62 -42.32
CA ASP A 793 -17.75 -8.77 -43.07
C ASP A 793 -17.73 -9.14 -44.57
N GLN A 794 -16.54 -9.40 -45.14
CA GLN A 794 -16.36 -9.87 -46.52
C GLN A 794 -17.16 -11.15 -46.80
N TYR A 795 -17.29 -12.03 -45.83
CA TYR A 795 -17.99 -13.31 -45.95
C TYR A 795 -19.40 -13.30 -45.30
N GLY A 796 -19.94 -12.12 -44.98
CA GLY A 796 -21.31 -11.94 -44.55
C GLY A 796 -21.65 -12.44 -43.16
N GLN A 797 -20.64 -12.61 -42.27
CA GLN A 797 -20.80 -13.09 -40.90
C GLN A 797 -21.18 -11.96 -39.92
N LYS A 798 -22.33 -11.31 -40.17
CA LYS A 798 -22.81 -10.11 -39.48
C LYS A 798 -22.86 -10.26 -37.95
N THR A 799 -23.23 -11.43 -37.42
CA THR A 799 -23.32 -11.69 -35.99
C THR A 799 -21.95 -11.57 -35.31
N ILE A 800 -20.88 -12.06 -35.94
CA ILE A 800 -19.51 -11.96 -35.44
C ILE A 800 -19.07 -10.50 -35.51
N VAL A 801 -19.26 -9.85 -36.66
CA VAL A 801 -18.89 -8.45 -36.88
C VAL A 801 -19.54 -7.53 -35.86
N ASN A 802 -20.86 -7.66 -35.62
CA ASN A 802 -21.58 -6.82 -34.66
C ASN A 802 -21.05 -6.98 -33.22
N ARG A 803 -20.55 -8.15 -32.84
CA ARG A 803 -19.95 -8.37 -31.53
C ARG A 803 -18.51 -7.87 -31.41
N LEU A 804 -17.76 -7.80 -32.51
CA LEU A 804 -16.40 -7.29 -32.56
C LEU A 804 -16.32 -5.77 -32.72
N ARG A 805 -17.25 -5.16 -33.47
CA ARG A 805 -17.25 -3.72 -33.77
C ARG A 805 -17.15 -2.80 -32.54
N PRO A 806 -17.78 -3.09 -31.39
CA PRO A 806 -17.59 -2.30 -30.18
C PRO A 806 -16.12 -2.24 -29.67
N LEU A 807 -15.33 -3.30 -29.87
CA LEU A 807 -13.90 -3.30 -29.55
C LEU A 807 -13.14 -2.27 -30.41
N GLU A 808 -13.44 -2.18 -31.68
CA GLU A 808 -12.86 -1.19 -32.60
C GLU A 808 -13.29 0.23 -32.21
N GLN A 809 -14.56 0.44 -31.85
CA GLN A 809 -15.11 1.72 -31.42
C GLN A 809 -14.42 2.31 -30.19
N VAL A 810 -13.99 1.45 -29.25
CA VAL A 810 -13.21 1.87 -28.09
C VAL A 810 -11.69 1.94 -28.32
N GLY A 811 -11.26 1.82 -29.61
CA GLY A 811 -9.84 1.94 -29.98
C GLY A 811 -9.00 0.69 -29.73
N LEU A 812 -9.62 -0.50 -29.69
CA LEU A 812 -8.94 -1.79 -29.50
C LEU A 812 -8.85 -2.62 -30.80
N GLY A 813 -8.92 -1.98 -31.97
CA GLY A 813 -8.84 -2.67 -33.26
C GLY A 813 -7.52 -3.42 -33.47
N TYR A 814 -6.46 -2.99 -32.83
CA TYR A 814 -5.11 -3.54 -32.97
C TYR A 814 -4.82 -4.79 -32.12
N ILE A 815 -5.60 -5.08 -31.08
CA ILE A 815 -5.36 -6.26 -30.24
C ILE A 815 -5.74 -7.54 -30.98
N LYS A 816 -5.02 -8.64 -30.73
CA LYS A 816 -5.36 -9.94 -31.29
C LYS A 816 -6.59 -10.49 -30.56
N MET A 817 -7.50 -11.12 -31.30
CA MET A 817 -8.72 -11.69 -30.74
C MET A 817 -8.45 -12.73 -29.67
N GLY A 818 -7.43 -13.56 -29.83
CA GLY A 818 -6.99 -14.61 -28.90
C GLY A 818 -5.97 -14.15 -27.86
N GLN A 819 -5.61 -12.88 -27.78
CA GLN A 819 -4.63 -12.36 -26.82
C GLN A 819 -5.08 -12.62 -25.37
N SER A 820 -4.17 -13.16 -24.55
CA SER A 820 -4.49 -13.42 -23.13
C SER A 820 -4.77 -12.12 -22.38
N SER A 821 -5.78 -12.13 -21.53
CA SER A 821 -6.10 -10.97 -20.68
C SER A 821 -4.96 -10.57 -19.72
N SER A 822 -4.09 -11.51 -19.39
CA SER A 822 -2.91 -11.24 -18.54
C SER A 822 -1.81 -10.45 -19.24
N THR A 823 -1.84 -10.40 -20.60
CA THR A 823 -0.88 -9.63 -21.41
C THR A 823 -1.44 -8.28 -21.86
N LEU A 824 -2.71 -8.02 -21.58
CA LEU A 824 -3.33 -6.71 -21.82
C LEU A 824 -2.97 -5.74 -20.69
N SER A 825 -2.74 -4.48 -21.04
CA SER A 825 -2.60 -3.41 -20.04
C SER A 825 -3.90 -3.21 -19.24
N GLY A 826 -3.80 -2.56 -18.08
CA GLY A 826 -5.00 -2.25 -17.28
C GLY A 826 -6.06 -1.47 -18.06
N GLY A 827 -5.65 -0.47 -18.82
CA GLY A 827 -6.55 0.32 -19.66
C GLY A 827 -7.16 -0.47 -20.82
N GLU A 828 -6.41 -1.40 -21.44
CA GLU A 828 -6.95 -2.29 -22.48
C GLU A 828 -8.02 -3.23 -21.91
N ASN A 829 -7.76 -3.85 -20.75
CA ASN A 829 -8.74 -4.69 -20.04
C ASN A 829 -10.02 -3.91 -19.75
N GLN A 830 -9.91 -2.68 -19.30
CA GLN A 830 -11.04 -1.81 -18.98
C GLN A 830 -11.85 -1.48 -20.25
N ARG A 831 -11.19 -1.16 -21.37
CA ARG A 831 -11.85 -0.90 -22.65
C ARG A 831 -12.55 -2.14 -23.22
N VAL A 832 -12.01 -3.34 -23.02
CA VAL A 832 -12.70 -4.59 -23.40
C VAL A 832 -14.00 -4.75 -22.62
N LYS A 833 -14.01 -4.43 -21.30
CA LYS A 833 -15.23 -4.43 -20.49
C LYS A 833 -16.25 -3.40 -21.01
N LEU A 834 -15.79 -2.18 -21.32
CA LEU A 834 -16.63 -1.15 -21.90
C LEU A 834 -17.24 -1.56 -23.24
N ALA A 835 -16.45 -2.16 -24.13
CA ALA A 835 -16.92 -2.65 -25.43
C ALA A 835 -18.03 -3.70 -25.28
N TYR A 836 -17.94 -4.58 -24.29
CA TYR A 836 -19.01 -5.55 -24.01
C TYR A 836 -20.34 -4.86 -23.71
N PHE A 837 -20.34 -3.82 -22.86
CA PHE A 837 -21.57 -3.10 -22.52
C PHE A 837 -22.12 -2.29 -23.70
N ILE A 838 -21.27 -1.66 -24.50
CA ILE A 838 -21.68 -0.94 -25.71
C ILE A 838 -22.33 -1.89 -26.72
N GLY A 839 -21.86 -3.12 -26.83
CA GLY A 839 -22.36 -4.15 -27.76
C GLY A 839 -23.71 -4.75 -27.37
N GLN A 840 -24.26 -4.45 -26.19
CA GLN A 840 -25.57 -4.92 -25.78
C GLN A 840 -26.68 -3.98 -26.30
N GLU A 841 -27.61 -4.51 -27.11
CA GLU A 841 -28.67 -3.70 -27.77
C GLU A 841 -29.78 -3.23 -26.81
N LYS A 842 -30.06 -3.99 -25.76
CA LYS A 842 -31.08 -3.67 -24.73
C LYS A 842 -30.47 -3.88 -23.35
N GLN A 843 -30.36 -2.79 -22.58
CA GLN A 843 -29.99 -2.83 -21.18
C GLN A 843 -30.99 -2.00 -20.38
N ASP A 844 -31.36 -2.51 -19.20
CA ASP A 844 -32.07 -1.73 -18.20
C ASP A 844 -31.19 -0.56 -17.72
N PRO A 845 -31.77 0.52 -17.17
CA PRO A 845 -31.02 1.64 -16.62
C PRO A 845 -29.92 1.16 -15.66
N THR A 846 -28.67 1.38 -16.05
CA THR A 846 -27.48 0.89 -15.35
C THR A 846 -26.63 2.06 -14.89
N LEU A 847 -26.10 1.97 -13.67
CA LEU A 847 -25.05 2.86 -13.17
C LEU A 847 -23.68 2.24 -13.51
N PHE A 848 -22.93 2.88 -14.37
CA PHE A 848 -21.55 2.51 -14.66
C PHE A 848 -20.59 3.34 -13.83
N ILE A 849 -19.66 2.67 -13.14
CA ILE A 849 -18.59 3.27 -12.37
C ILE A 849 -17.26 2.94 -13.06
N PHE A 850 -16.54 3.96 -13.50
CA PHE A 850 -15.23 3.82 -14.13
C PHE A 850 -14.14 4.31 -13.18
N ASP A 851 -13.08 3.54 -13.03
CA ASP A 851 -11.95 3.85 -12.18
C ASP A 851 -10.72 4.16 -13.03
N GLU A 852 -10.35 5.45 -13.09
CA GLU A 852 -9.23 5.98 -13.85
C GLU A 852 -9.19 5.44 -15.30
N PRO A 853 -10.27 5.63 -16.10
CA PRO A 853 -10.38 5.04 -17.43
C PRO A 853 -9.44 5.61 -18.48
N THR A 854 -8.74 6.71 -18.19
CA THR A 854 -7.75 7.31 -19.11
C THR A 854 -6.34 6.78 -18.93
N THR A 855 -6.13 5.86 -17.96
CA THR A 855 -4.83 5.24 -17.72
C THR A 855 -4.26 4.62 -19.00
N GLY A 856 -3.03 5.00 -19.37
CA GLY A 856 -2.34 4.51 -20.57
C GLY A 856 -2.96 4.97 -21.89
N LEU A 857 -3.83 5.98 -21.88
CA LEU A 857 -4.47 6.50 -23.07
C LEU A 857 -3.81 7.78 -23.58
N HIS A 858 -3.52 7.79 -24.87
CA HIS A 858 -3.17 9.01 -25.57
C HIS A 858 -4.40 9.93 -25.77
N PHE A 859 -4.21 11.22 -25.93
CA PHE A 859 -5.27 12.23 -26.13
C PHE A 859 -6.28 11.83 -27.19
N HIS A 860 -5.82 11.24 -28.29
CA HIS A 860 -6.66 10.74 -29.37
C HIS A 860 -7.63 9.63 -28.89
N ASP A 861 -7.15 8.73 -28.03
CA ASP A 861 -7.95 7.62 -27.49
C ASP A 861 -8.95 8.12 -26.44
N ILE A 862 -8.60 9.17 -25.64
CA ILE A 862 -9.51 9.82 -24.69
C ILE A 862 -10.75 10.38 -25.43
N GLN A 863 -10.58 10.97 -26.59
CA GLN A 863 -11.70 11.49 -27.38
C GLN A 863 -12.66 10.36 -27.79
N ARG A 864 -12.12 9.19 -28.18
CA ARG A 864 -12.94 8.00 -28.51
C ARG A 864 -13.69 7.48 -27.30
N LEU A 865 -13.01 7.44 -26.13
CA LEU A 865 -13.60 7.03 -24.86
C LEU A 865 -14.77 7.94 -24.44
N LEU A 866 -14.62 9.26 -24.57
CA LEU A 866 -15.68 10.25 -24.27
C LEU A 866 -16.89 10.05 -25.18
N LYS A 867 -16.69 9.74 -26.46
CA LYS A 867 -17.79 9.41 -27.38
C LYS A 867 -18.54 8.15 -26.94
N ALA A 868 -17.82 7.13 -26.46
CA ALA A 868 -18.41 5.90 -25.94
C ALA A 868 -19.25 6.16 -24.67
N PHE A 869 -18.77 7.01 -23.76
CA PHE A 869 -19.54 7.42 -22.58
C PHE A 869 -20.81 8.18 -22.95
N ASN A 870 -20.73 9.13 -23.89
CA ASN A 870 -21.91 9.85 -24.35
C ASN A 870 -22.96 8.90 -24.97
N ALA A 871 -22.52 7.92 -25.74
CA ALA A 871 -23.45 6.92 -26.33
C ALA A 871 -24.15 6.05 -25.25
N LEU A 872 -23.50 5.75 -24.13
CA LEU A 872 -24.16 5.07 -23.01
C LEU A 872 -25.17 5.97 -22.30
N ILE A 873 -24.85 7.24 -22.07
CA ILE A 873 -25.77 8.20 -21.43
C ILE A 873 -27.02 8.42 -22.32
N GLU A 874 -26.85 8.55 -23.61
CA GLU A 874 -27.96 8.68 -24.58
C GLU A 874 -28.92 7.47 -24.59
N ARG A 875 -28.44 6.30 -24.14
CA ARG A 875 -29.25 5.09 -23.92
C ARG A 875 -29.95 5.06 -22.54
N GLY A 876 -29.81 6.11 -21.72
CA GLY A 876 -30.46 6.23 -20.41
C GLY A 876 -29.65 5.64 -19.26
N HIS A 877 -28.32 5.50 -19.42
CA HIS A 877 -27.44 5.06 -18.34
C HIS A 877 -26.84 6.24 -17.59
N THR A 878 -26.40 5.99 -16.35
CA THR A 878 -25.67 6.96 -15.53
C THR A 878 -24.19 6.58 -15.49
N ILE A 879 -23.29 7.56 -15.59
CA ILE A 879 -21.87 7.33 -15.56
C ILE A 879 -21.22 8.11 -14.40
N ILE A 880 -20.48 7.41 -13.56
CA ILE A 880 -19.61 7.98 -12.54
C ILE A 880 -18.16 7.60 -12.86
N ILE A 881 -17.27 8.57 -12.89
CA ILE A 881 -15.86 8.38 -13.23
C ILE A 881 -15.01 8.90 -12.08
N ILE A 882 -14.12 8.05 -11.55
CA ILE A 882 -13.04 8.50 -10.66
C ILE A 882 -11.88 8.87 -11.57
N GLU A 883 -11.49 10.14 -11.59
CA GLU A 883 -10.49 10.61 -12.57
C GLU A 883 -9.67 11.81 -12.07
N HIS A 884 -8.46 11.92 -12.63
CA HIS A 884 -7.54 13.03 -12.43
C HIS A 884 -7.29 13.81 -13.73
N ASN A 885 -7.64 13.24 -14.88
CA ASN A 885 -7.42 13.85 -16.19
C ASN A 885 -8.36 15.05 -16.40
N MET A 886 -7.78 16.23 -16.64
CA MET A 886 -8.54 17.48 -16.81
C MET A 886 -9.33 17.52 -18.11
N ASP A 887 -8.94 16.77 -19.15
CA ASP A 887 -9.70 16.67 -20.40
C ASP A 887 -11.01 15.89 -20.23
N VAL A 888 -11.03 14.91 -19.30
CA VAL A 888 -12.28 14.23 -18.89
C VAL A 888 -13.10 15.14 -17.98
N ALA A 889 -12.45 15.78 -16.99
CA ALA A 889 -13.12 16.67 -16.06
C ALA A 889 -13.83 17.84 -16.76
N LYS A 890 -13.20 18.47 -17.78
CA LYS A 890 -13.83 19.55 -18.57
C LYS A 890 -15.04 19.10 -19.40
N ASN A 891 -15.15 17.79 -19.66
CA ASN A 891 -16.27 17.20 -20.40
C ASN A 891 -17.39 16.69 -19.48
N ALA A 892 -17.23 16.70 -18.16
CA ALA A 892 -18.23 16.26 -17.19
C ALA A 892 -19.48 17.16 -17.18
N ASP A 893 -20.64 16.59 -16.90
CA ASP A 893 -21.86 17.36 -16.60
C ASP A 893 -21.86 17.84 -15.14
N HIS A 894 -21.25 17.05 -14.25
CA HIS A 894 -21.13 17.34 -12.81
C HIS A 894 -19.77 16.86 -12.28
N ILE A 895 -19.16 17.66 -11.42
CA ILE A 895 -17.89 17.32 -10.76
C ILE A 895 -18.09 17.33 -9.26
N ILE A 896 -17.47 16.37 -8.57
CA ILE A 896 -17.37 16.32 -7.11
C ILE A 896 -15.87 16.29 -6.78
N ASP A 897 -15.38 17.36 -6.17
CA ASP A 897 -13.96 17.50 -5.81
C ASP A 897 -13.73 17.20 -4.33
N LEU A 898 -12.94 16.15 -4.05
CA LEU A 898 -12.60 15.69 -2.71
C LEU A 898 -11.22 16.18 -2.28
N GLY A 899 -11.12 16.63 -1.03
CA GLY A 899 -9.85 17.16 -0.52
C GLY A 899 -9.99 17.73 0.90
N PRO A 900 -9.28 18.83 1.19
CA PRO A 900 -8.33 19.57 0.32
C PRO A 900 -7.01 18.82 0.11
N GLU A 901 -6.59 17.99 1.07
CA GLU A 901 -5.35 17.20 1.04
C GLU A 901 -5.62 15.70 1.04
N GLY A 902 -4.55 14.88 0.99
CA GLY A 902 -4.63 13.43 1.16
C GLY A 902 -4.61 13.01 2.64
N GLY A 903 -5.00 11.76 2.92
CA GLY A 903 -4.95 11.18 4.26
C GLY A 903 -5.86 11.87 5.27
N ASN A 904 -5.37 12.07 6.49
CA ASN A 904 -6.17 12.61 7.60
C ASN A 904 -6.66 14.06 7.40
N GLN A 905 -5.98 14.81 6.55
CA GLN A 905 -6.37 16.18 6.20
C GLN A 905 -7.35 16.25 5.01
N GLY A 906 -7.64 15.13 4.38
CA GLY A 906 -8.63 14.96 3.33
C GLY A 906 -9.98 14.48 3.85
N GLY A 907 -10.79 13.96 2.94
CA GLY A 907 -12.07 13.34 3.25
C GLY A 907 -13.25 14.29 3.33
N TYR A 908 -13.11 15.51 2.81
CA TYR A 908 -14.17 16.51 2.68
C TYR A 908 -14.55 16.72 1.22
N ILE A 909 -15.76 17.19 0.95
CA ILE A 909 -16.13 17.78 -0.33
C ILE A 909 -15.60 19.22 -0.32
N VAL A 910 -14.71 19.54 -1.24
CA VAL A 910 -14.16 20.89 -1.41
C VAL A 910 -15.15 21.76 -2.19
N CYS A 911 -15.64 21.21 -3.29
CA CYS A 911 -16.69 21.82 -4.12
C CYS A 911 -17.38 20.75 -4.98
N GLU A 912 -18.61 21.06 -5.41
CA GLU A 912 -19.40 20.28 -6.35
C GLU A 912 -20.17 21.19 -7.31
N GLY A 913 -20.39 20.77 -8.54
CA GLY A 913 -21.12 21.52 -9.55
C GLY A 913 -20.64 21.23 -10.97
N THR A 914 -21.04 22.09 -11.92
CA THR A 914 -20.54 22.04 -13.30
C THR A 914 -19.06 22.44 -13.36
N PRO A 915 -18.30 22.05 -14.39
CA PRO A 915 -16.91 22.50 -14.58
C PRO A 915 -16.74 24.03 -14.47
N GLU A 916 -17.70 24.80 -14.99
CA GLU A 916 -17.72 26.26 -14.95
C GLU A 916 -17.96 26.83 -13.53
N GLU A 917 -18.59 26.08 -12.66
CA GLU A 917 -18.77 26.41 -11.25
C GLU A 917 -17.54 26.04 -10.42
N ILE A 918 -16.93 24.88 -10.69
CA ILE A 918 -15.73 24.40 -10.00
C ILE A 918 -14.56 25.37 -10.16
N ILE A 919 -14.32 25.93 -11.35
CA ILE A 919 -13.20 26.89 -11.57
C ILE A 919 -13.28 28.15 -10.72
N LYS A 920 -14.44 28.47 -10.10
CA LYS A 920 -14.63 29.59 -9.19
C LYS A 920 -14.20 29.28 -7.74
N CYS A 921 -13.92 28.01 -7.43
CA CYS A 921 -13.57 27.57 -6.08
C CYS A 921 -12.07 27.72 -5.82
N GLU A 922 -11.66 28.76 -5.12
CA GLU A 922 -10.25 29.05 -4.81
C GLU A 922 -9.57 27.97 -3.94
N LYS A 923 -10.34 27.19 -3.18
CA LYS A 923 -9.82 26.15 -2.30
C LYS A 923 -9.52 24.84 -3.03
N SER A 924 -9.98 24.68 -4.27
CA SER A 924 -9.83 23.46 -5.06
C SER A 924 -8.54 23.52 -5.90
N TYR A 925 -7.70 22.53 -5.72
CA TYR A 925 -6.54 22.34 -6.62
C TYR A 925 -7.02 21.98 -8.04
N THR A 926 -8.06 21.13 -8.15
CA THR A 926 -8.68 20.79 -9.43
C THR A 926 -9.13 22.03 -10.20
N ALA A 927 -9.73 23.02 -9.51
CA ALA A 927 -10.19 24.26 -10.13
C ALA A 927 -9.06 25.02 -10.84
N LYS A 928 -7.87 25.07 -10.25
CA LYS A 928 -6.70 25.73 -10.82
C LYS A 928 -6.34 25.16 -12.19
N TYR A 929 -6.14 23.85 -12.28
CA TYR A 929 -5.72 23.17 -13.52
C TYR A 929 -6.87 23.06 -14.55
N LEU A 930 -8.11 22.91 -14.07
CA LEU A 930 -9.29 22.87 -14.95
C LEU A 930 -9.52 24.22 -15.65
N LYS A 931 -9.22 25.32 -14.99
CA LYS A 931 -9.33 26.66 -15.57
C LYS A 931 -8.46 26.82 -16.81
N GLU A 932 -7.24 26.29 -16.81
CA GLU A 932 -6.31 26.34 -17.95
C GLU A 932 -6.84 25.54 -19.17
N LYS A 933 -7.69 24.55 -18.94
CA LYS A 933 -8.29 23.69 -19.99
C LYS A 933 -9.65 24.19 -20.51
N LEU A 934 -10.33 25.05 -19.75
CA LEU A 934 -11.64 25.63 -20.15
C LEU A 934 -11.50 27.00 -20.81
N LEU A 935 -10.46 27.77 -20.49
CA LEU A 935 -10.15 29.07 -21.08
C LEU A 935 -9.22 28.91 -22.28
#